data_abe7bb50324637f1a01b3198255538da
#
_entry.id   abe7bb50324637f1a01b3198255538da
#
_cell.length_a   1.000
_cell.length_b   1.000
_cell.length_c   1.000
_cell.angle_alpha   90.00
_cell.angle_beta   90.00
_cell.angle_gamma   90.00
#
_symmetry.space_group_name_H-M   'P 1'
#
loop_
_entity.id
_entity.type
_entity.pdbx_description
1 polymer ?
#
loop_
_entity_poly.entity_id
_entity_poly.type
_entity_poly.pdbx_seq_one_letter_code
_entity_poly.pdbx_strand_id
1 'polypeptide(L)'
;MSFSVRRTARILGFFLLLGLLAPPLSPAEILIEPRVGFHGVFQLGRPFPLEIELSNSGRPTGGNLEVRVWKGGASKAGAPYPLYYRREIFLSSQSTKSVQFTVDPDFISRPLTIGFTGPTGSTFRELDLRRYFSPASVMLLVSEGNTAPVISLGSSSQNHLVSLALAELPSDSRALLGVSHLIFYDLSLRELSRSQILALDDWINSGGRMIILGSINYALYQEPKLSRFLPVRVTGLRKISSLATLAGAEGVSPITDAWAQTSTLVDGKMLAEDHGTPLIVETSRGKGKITYVALDVGRPPLTRWEGLPKLFRNLLAPGFDSDAPPRPQWDDTVFSQLIQSPSFISTYVPAGSLFLAILFYLVAVGYFSWLWQRKQLPPRILLICLTILIGFSTTGGYLFFSRGGNIPDGVLLTSTVLESVADGFVEAQANVALFSTQIRQYNLQVERGWIDLTPVYSRSRGQREESIIVLQDGSGASRFQLPMREWDYRLFKARFVERFPLRVEFEPQGDKLLVKVNNQSSKDLTDCWLFVPGRRFALGDVPRGTRWTKGFPLAPANRPEDSPGRSDTISFRDLSFKDRTQDVLFHSSFFSRDGGSERWGGSAVVFFGWMKNPDRRLWVDDPRIRASDYTLFRAIMPLAGPEDDT
;
A
#
# COMPACT_ATOMS: atom_id res chain seq x y z
N MET A 1 -22.36 75.84 -33.39
CA MET A 1 -21.51 74.79 -32.82
C MET A 1 -21.81 74.42 -31.36
N SER A 2 -23.03 74.58 -30.83
CA SER A 2 -23.35 74.37 -29.40
C SER A 2 -24.29 73.17 -29.14
N PHE A 3 -24.75 72.47 -30.16
CA PHE A 3 -25.70 71.36 -30.01
C PHE A 3 -25.09 69.96 -29.87
N SER A 4 -23.81 69.79 -30.21
CA SER A 4 -23.10 68.50 -30.22
C SER A 4 -22.52 68.12 -28.83
N VAL A 5 -22.09 69.10 -28.01
CA VAL A 5 -21.41 68.86 -26.74
C VAL A 5 -22.37 68.35 -25.64
N ARG A 6 -23.62 68.79 -25.69
CA ARG A 6 -24.64 68.35 -24.70
C ARG A 6 -25.15 66.91 -24.89
N ARG A 7 -25.08 66.35 -26.09
CA ARG A 7 -25.44 64.93 -26.35
C ARG A 7 -24.36 63.99 -25.93
N THR A 8 -23.10 64.31 -26.22
CA THR A 8 -21.94 63.51 -25.77
C THR A 8 -21.81 63.47 -24.26
N ALA A 9 -22.04 64.58 -23.54
CA ALA A 9 -22.02 64.63 -22.07
C ALA A 9 -23.16 63.77 -21.43
N ARG A 10 -24.35 63.70 -22.04
CA ARG A 10 -25.43 62.82 -21.57
C ARG A 10 -25.18 61.34 -21.82
N ILE A 11 -24.57 60.97 -22.93
CA ILE A 11 -24.20 59.59 -23.27
C ILE A 11 -23.08 59.14 -22.32
N LEU A 12 -22.06 59.99 -22.08
CA LEU A 12 -20.97 59.69 -21.11
C LEU A 12 -21.48 59.55 -19.69
N GLY A 13 -22.44 60.44 -19.27
CA GLY A 13 -23.09 60.34 -17.96
C GLY A 13 -23.94 59.07 -17.79
N PHE A 14 -24.60 58.61 -18.84
CA PHE A 14 -25.38 57.37 -18.83
C PHE A 14 -24.50 56.12 -18.72
N PHE A 15 -23.36 56.10 -19.42
CA PHE A 15 -22.37 55.01 -19.28
C PHE A 15 -21.68 55.03 -17.92
N LEU A 16 -21.43 56.18 -17.33
CA LEU A 16 -20.87 56.30 -15.98
C LEU A 16 -21.89 55.86 -14.92
N LEU A 17 -23.18 56.20 -15.10
CA LEU A 17 -24.25 55.72 -14.21
C LEU A 17 -24.52 54.19 -14.34
N LEU A 18 -24.38 53.62 -15.56
CA LEU A 18 -24.45 52.18 -15.76
C LEU A 18 -23.28 51.44 -15.13
N GLY A 19 -22.09 52.07 -15.11
CA GLY A 19 -20.90 51.50 -14.44
C GLY A 19 -21.02 51.53 -12.91
N LEU A 20 -21.77 52.46 -12.34
CA LEU A 20 -22.04 52.55 -10.91
C LEU A 20 -23.15 51.61 -10.42
N LEU A 21 -24.00 51.10 -11.34
CA LEU A 21 -25.06 50.10 -11.06
C LEU A 21 -24.58 48.64 -11.28
N ALA A 22 -23.34 48.43 -11.74
CA ALA A 22 -22.78 47.10 -11.74
C ALA A 22 -22.64 46.64 -10.27
N PRO A 23 -23.28 45.55 -9.86
CA PRO A 23 -23.14 45.05 -8.50
C PRO A 23 -21.65 44.84 -8.24
N PRO A 24 -21.17 45.19 -7.04
CA PRO A 24 -19.76 44.94 -6.71
C PRO A 24 -19.47 43.48 -6.99
N LEU A 25 -18.44 43.23 -7.78
CA LEU A 25 -17.95 41.89 -8.05
C LEU A 25 -17.47 41.32 -6.71
N SER A 26 -18.38 40.72 -5.94
CA SER A 26 -17.98 40.00 -4.72
C SER A 26 -16.95 38.98 -5.11
N PRO A 27 -15.77 39.00 -4.50
CA PRO A 27 -14.78 37.94 -4.70
C PRO A 27 -15.47 36.60 -4.39
N ALA A 28 -15.10 35.55 -5.11
CA ALA A 28 -15.64 34.24 -4.85
C ALA A 28 -15.27 33.84 -3.41
N GLU A 29 -16.24 33.83 -2.52
CA GLU A 29 -16.04 33.36 -1.16
C GLU A 29 -16.19 31.85 -1.18
N ILE A 30 -15.08 31.15 -1.04
CA ILE A 30 -15.04 29.69 -0.99
C ILE A 30 -14.94 29.29 0.47
N LEU A 31 -15.98 28.63 0.95
CA LEU A 31 -16.02 28.04 2.28
C LEU A 31 -15.52 26.60 2.21
N ILE A 32 -14.60 26.23 3.12
CA ILE A 32 -14.01 24.90 3.23
C ILE A 32 -14.53 24.27 4.53
N GLU A 33 -15.29 23.19 4.43
CA GLU A 33 -15.83 22.43 5.57
C GLU A 33 -15.31 20.99 5.54
N PRO A 34 -14.31 20.65 6.36
CA PRO A 34 -13.75 19.31 6.41
C PRO A 34 -14.48 18.42 7.41
N ARG A 35 -14.67 17.16 7.02
CA ARG A 35 -15.10 16.05 7.87
C ARG A 35 -13.96 15.04 7.96
N VAL A 36 -13.45 14.82 9.17
CA VAL A 36 -12.27 14.00 9.43
C VAL A 36 -12.67 12.58 9.82
N GLY A 37 -12.05 11.59 9.19
CA GLY A 37 -12.22 10.19 9.56
C GLY A 37 -13.66 9.70 9.39
N PHE A 38 -14.04 8.78 10.24
CA PHE A 38 -15.39 8.24 10.32
C PHE A 38 -16.16 8.99 11.40
N HIS A 39 -17.03 9.92 10.99
CA HIS A 39 -17.80 10.81 11.90
C HIS A 39 -16.93 11.48 12.98
N GLY A 40 -15.76 11.97 12.61
CA GLY A 40 -14.86 12.65 13.54
C GLY A 40 -13.90 11.72 14.28
N VAL A 41 -13.75 10.47 13.85
CA VAL A 41 -12.87 9.50 14.51
C VAL A 41 -11.91 8.86 13.52
N PHE A 42 -10.64 8.78 13.88
CA PHE A 42 -9.61 8.02 13.15
C PHE A 42 -8.56 7.42 14.09
N GLN A 43 -7.79 6.44 13.60
CA GLN A 43 -6.68 5.81 14.32
C GLN A 43 -5.33 6.33 13.80
N LEU A 44 -4.44 6.75 14.71
CA LEU A 44 -3.12 7.26 14.34
C LEU A 44 -2.23 6.18 13.70
N GLY A 45 -1.43 6.60 12.72
CA GLY A 45 -0.54 5.71 11.97
C GLY A 45 -1.27 4.83 10.96
N ARG A 46 -2.53 5.14 10.69
CA ARG A 46 -3.35 4.51 9.66
C ARG A 46 -3.97 5.58 8.76
N PRO A 47 -4.06 5.32 7.45
CA PRO A 47 -4.80 6.20 6.56
C PRO A 47 -6.27 6.29 6.96
N PHE A 48 -6.88 7.45 6.73
CA PHE A 48 -8.30 7.67 6.98
C PHE A 48 -8.93 8.56 5.90
N PRO A 49 -10.25 8.51 5.72
CA PRO A 49 -10.95 9.39 4.79
C PRO A 49 -11.00 10.82 5.35
N LEU A 50 -10.75 11.78 4.48
CA LEU A 50 -10.97 13.21 4.72
C LEU A 50 -11.93 13.70 3.64
N GLU A 51 -13.15 13.99 4.02
CA GLU A 51 -14.15 14.59 3.15
C GLU A 51 -14.08 16.11 3.29
N ILE A 52 -14.02 16.82 2.17
CA ILE A 52 -13.96 18.27 2.15
C ILE A 52 -15.15 18.78 1.34
N GLU A 53 -16.05 19.45 2.01
CA GLU A 53 -17.16 20.15 1.38
C GLU A 53 -16.74 21.58 1.03
N LEU A 54 -16.84 21.91 -0.25
CA LEU A 54 -16.49 23.22 -0.79
C LEU A 54 -17.75 23.92 -1.28
N SER A 55 -18.06 25.04 -0.67
CA SER A 55 -19.20 25.88 -1.08
C SER A 55 -18.68 27.14 -1.76
N ASN A 56 -19.14 27.39 -2.99
CA ASN A 56 -18.81 28.59 -3.76
C ASN A 56 -20.03 29.51 -3.85
N SER A 57 -20.00 30.63 -3.13
CA SER A 57 -21.05 31.66 -3.19
C SER A 57 -20.85 32.67 -4.33
N GLY A 58 -19.70 32.60 -5.04
CA GLY A 58 -19.33 33.55 -6.08
C GLY A 58 -19.51 33.02 -7.51
N ARG A 59 -18.63 33.47 -8.41
CA ARG A 59 -18.57 33.05 -9.82
C ARG A 59 -17.98 31.65 -9.96
N PRO A 60 -18.29 30.94 -11.10
CA PRO A 60 -17.65 29.68 -11.38
C PRO A 60 -16.12 29.84 -11.38
N THR A 61 -15.43 28.94 -10.68
CA THR A 61 -13.96 29.00 -10.58
C THR A 61 -13.37 27.60 -10.61
N GLY A 62 -12.27 27.44 -11.32
CA GLY A 62 -11.43 26.25 -11.27
C GLY A 62 -10.23 26.50 -10.39
N GLY A 63 -9.68 25.46 -9.77
CA GLY A 63 -8.51 25.58 -8.94
C GLY A 63 -8.01 24.25 -8.41
N ASN A 64 -6.94 24.31 -7.62
CA ASN A 64 -6.36 23.16 -6.96
C ASN A 64 -6.78 23.13 -5.49
N LEU A 65 -7.41 22.01 -5.10
CA LEU A 65 -7.60 21.68 -3.69
C LEU A 65 -6.39 20.87 -3.21
N GLU A 66 -5.73 21.37 -2.19
CA GLU A 66 -4.56 20.74 -1.58
C GLU A 66 -4.80 20.41 -0.12
N VAL A 67 -4.32 19.25 0.30
CA VAL A 67 -4.28 18.83 1.70
C VAL A 67 -2.83 18.55 2.07
N ARG A 68 -2.26 19.35 2.96
CA ARG A 68 -0.92 19.18 3.49
C ARG A 68 -0.96 18.40 4.78
N VAL A 69 -0.23 17.27 4.82
CA VAL A 69 -0.01 16.46 6.03
C VAL A 69 1.49 16.40 6.34
N TRP A 70 1.82 16.02 7.56
CA TRP A 70 3.21 15.85 7.99
C TRP A 70 3.55 14.38 8.14
N LYS A 71 4.65 13.96 7.50
CA LYS A 71 5.19 12.59 7.50
C LYS A 71 6.59 12.55 8.13
N GLY A 72 7.04 11.34 8.54
CA GLY A 72 8.33 11.15 9.21
C GLY A 72 8.25 11.41 10.71
N GLY A 73 9.34 11.31 11.45
CA GLY A 73 9.37 11.64 12.87
C GLY A 73 10.15 10.67 13.74
N ALA A 74 10.02 10.78 15.06
CA ALA A 74 10.89 10.17 16.06
C ALA A 74 11.06 8.63 15.97
N SER A 75 10.07 7.92 15.44
CA SER A 75 10.12 6.47 15.20
C SER A 75 10.61 6.09 13.80
N LYS A 76 10.65 7.05 12.86
CA LYS A 76 11.12 6.85 11.48
C LYS A 76 12.34 7.75 11.30
N ALA A 77 13.48 7.20 10.98
CA ALA A 77 14.73 7.95 10.82
C ALA A 77 14.60 9.08 9.78
N GLY A 78 14.39 10.31 10.23
CA GLY A 78 14.32 11.47 9.33
C GLY A 78 13.64 12.69 9.99
N ALA A 79 13.93 13.90 9.47
CA ALA A 79 13.19 15.10 9.84
C ALA A 79 11.74 15.01 9.32
N PRO A 80 10.76 15.64 10.02
CA PRO A 80 9.40 15.72 9.51
C PRO A 80 9.35 16.49 8.19
N TYR A 81 8.60 15.97 7.22
CA TYR A 81 8.44 16.60 5.91
C TYR A 81 6.97 16.72 5.52
N PRO A 82 6.59 17.74 4.73
CA PRO A 82 5.24 17.91 4.24
C PRO A 82 4.96 16.99 3.04
N LEU A 83 3.80 16.37 3.05
CA LEU A 83 3.22 15.63 1.91
C LEU A 83 1.94 16.34 1.48
N TYR A 84 1.78 16.59 0.20
CA TYR A 84 0.65 17.30 -0.37
C TYR A 84 -0.22 16.34 -1.18
N TYR A 85 -1.48 16.19 -0.80
CA TYR A 85 -2.49 15.56 -1.65
C TYR A 85 -3.17 16.66 -2.45
N ARG A 86 -3.25 16.51 -3.77
CA ARG A 86 -3.79 17.53 -4.67
C ARG A 86 -4.85 16.95 -5.59
N ARG A 87 -5.88 17.74 -5.84
CA ARG A 87 -6.89 17.48 -6.85
C ARG A 87 -7.31 18.78 -7.52
N GLU A 88 -7.35 18.78 -8.85
CA GLU A 88 -7.93 19.87 -9.62
C GLU A 88 -9.45 19.79 -9.54
N ILE A 89 -10.11 20.91 -9.25
CA ILE A 89 -11.54 20.99 -9.01
C ILE A 89 -12.11 22.19 -9.74
N PHE A 90 -13.29 22.01 -10.31
CA PHE A 90 -14.12 23.08 -10.82
C PHE A 90 -15.36 23.22 -9.92
N LEU A 91 -15.64 24.45 -9.47
CA LEU A 91 -16.80 24.83 -8.66
C LEU A 91 -17.70 25.74 -9.49
N SER A 92 -18.94 25.32 -9.71
CA SER A 92 -19.97 26.15 -10.33
C SER A 92 -20.36 27.29 -9.40
N SER A 93 -21.03 28.31 -9.94
CA SER A 93 -21.61 29.39 -9.12
C SER A 93 -22.70 28.83 -8.21
N GLN A 94 -22.77 29.34 -6.96
CA GLN A 94 -23.79 28.94 -5.97
C GLN A 94 -23.91 27.42 -5.80
N SER A 95 -22.77 26.72 -5.76
CA SER A 95 -22.73 25.27 -5.67
C SER A 95 -21.88 24.78 -4.53
N THR A 96 -22.27 23.61 -4.02
CA THR A 96 -21.50 22.84 -3.05
C THR A 96 -20.97 21.58 -3.70
N LYS A 97 -19.71 21.24 -3.46
CA LYS A 97 -19.06 20.03 -3.97
C LYS A 97 -18.30 19.32 -2.87
N SER A 98 -18.58 18.04 -2.68
CA SER A 98 -17.82 17.19 -1.77
C SER A 98 -16.67 16.50 -2.51
N VAL A 99 -15.49 16.47 -1.88
CA VAL A 99 -14.29 15.84 -2.38
C VAL A 99 -13.66 15.01 -1.28
N GLN A 100 -13.45 13.72 -1.54
CA GLN A 100 -12.85 12.80 -0.59
C GLN A 100 -11.39 12.57 -0.92
N PHE A 101 -10.53 12.67 0.11
CA PHE A 101 -9.13 12.25 0.09
C PHE A 101 -8.92 11.10 1.07
N THR A 102 -7.95 10.25 0.79
CA THR A 102 -7.38 9.33 1.77
C THR A 102 -6.05 9.90 2.23
N VAL A 103 -5.96 10.29 3.50
CA VAL A 103 -4.78 10.95 4.07
C VAL A 103 -4.15 10.09 5.16
N ASP A 104 -2.82 10.19 5.28
CA ASP A 104 -2.04 9.38 6.22
C ASP A 104 -0.99 10.27 6.93
N PRO A 105 -1.36 11.04 7.96
CA PRO A 105 -0.42 11.82 8.75
C PRO A 105 0.29 10.94 9.79
N ASP A 106 1.60 11.20 10.00
CA ASP A 106 2.35 10.57 11.08
C ASP A 106 2.26 11.39 12.40
N PHE A 107 1.75 12.62 12.33
CA PHE A 107 1.65 13.52 13.48
C PHE A 107 0.23 14.04 13.69
N ILE A 108 -0.25 13.97 14.92
CA ILE A 108 -1.47 14.68 15.36
C ILE A 108 -1.17 16.03 15.98
N SER A 109 0.08 16.27 16.41
CA SER A 109 0.53 17.54 17.02
C SER A 109 0.78 18.66 16.01
N ARG A 110 0.91 18.31 14.73
CA ARG A 110 1.04 19.28 13.63
C ARG A 110 -0.30 19.42 12.91
N PRO A 111 -0.75 20.64 12.63
CA PRO A 111 -2.02 20.85 11.96
C PRO A 111 -2.00 20.29 10.54
N LEU A 112 -3.12 19.70 10.13
CA LEU A 112 -3.43 19.41 8.74
C LEU A 112 -3.91 20.73 8.12
N THR A 113 -3.37 21.09 6.96
CA THR A 113 -3.76 22.32 6.27
C THR A 113 -4.50 21.97 4.99
N ILE A 114 -5.69 22.53 4.81
CA ILE A 114 -6.49 22.40 3.59
C ILE A 114 -6.47 23.76 2.89
N GLY A 115 -6.12 23.77 1.61
CA GLY A 115 -6.06 24.98 0.81
C GLY A 115 -6.78 24.82 -0.51
N PHE A 116 -7.55 25.81 -0.92
CA PHE A 116 -8.02 25.91 -2.29
C PHE A 116 -7.35 27.13 -2.93
N THR A 117 -6.70 26.92 -4.06
CA THR A 117 -6.01 27.97 -4.82
C THR A 117 -6.60 28.04 -6.22
N GLY A 118 -7.20 29.15 -6.54
CA GLY A 118 -7.80 29.45 -7.84
C GLY A 118 -7.35 30.79 -8.40
N PRO A 119 -7.82 31.19 -9.60
CA PRO A 119 -7.47 32.45 -10.24
C PRO A 119 -7.85 33.69 -9.43
N THR A 120 -8.86 33.57 -8.56
CA THR A 120 -9.41 34.66 -7.74
C THR A 120 -8.77 34.80 -6.36
N GLY A 121 -7.87 33.89 -6.00
CA GLY A 121 -7.20 33.88 -4.69
C GLY A 121 -7.03 32.51 -4.08
N SER A 122 -6.55 32.49 -2.84
CA SER A 122 -6.34 31.26 -2.07
C SER A 122 -7.03 31.35 -0.73
N THR A 123 -7.75 30.29 -0.36
CA THR A 123 -8.39 30.12 0.94
C THR A 123 -7.77 28.93 1.66
N PHE A 124 -7.45 29.07 2.95
CA PHE A 124 -6.82 28.03 3.75
C PHE A 124 -7.59 27.77 5.04
N ARG A 125 -7.61 26.52 5.47
CA ARG A 125 -8.15 26.09 6.76
C ARG A 125 -7.18 25.12 7.43
N GLU A 126 -6.88 25.36 8.71
CA GLU A 126 -6.07 24.47 9.52
C GLU A 126 -6.96 23.63 10.46
N LEU A 127 -6.58 22.37 10.62
CA LEU A 127 -7.27 21.39 11.44
C LEU A 127 -6.33 20.82 12.49
N ASP A 128 -6.74 20.87 13.76
CA ASP A 128 -6.08 20.18 14.86
C ASP A 128 -6.57 18.74 14.94
N LEU A 129 -5.75 17.80 14.52
CA LEU A 129 -6.08 16.37 14.47
C LEU A 129 -6.23 15.73 15.87
N ARG A 130 -5.73 16.35 16.93
CA ARG A 130 -5.84 15.83 18.31
C ARG A 130 -7.28 15.69 18.78
N ARG A 131 -8.20 16.43 18.18
CA ARG A 131 -9.65 16.38 18.50
C ARG A 131 -10.37 15.16 17.93
N TYR A 132 -9.76 14.50 16.95
CA TYR A 132 -10.37 13.42 16.14
C TYR A 132 -9.67 12.08 16.34
N PHE A 133 -8.55 12.08 17.03
CA PHE A 133 -7.77 10.88 17.29
C PHE A 133 -8.45 9.98 18.33
N SER A 134 -8.54 8.68 18.03
CA SER A 134 -8.96 7.64 18.96
C SER A 134 -7.80 6.67 19.25
N PRO A 135 -7.46 6.41 20.53
CA PRO A 135 -6.53 5.35 20.89
C PRO A 135 -7.17 3.96 20.79
N ALA A 136 -8.51 3.89 20.83
CA ALA A 136 -9.25 2.64 20.71
C ALA A 136 -9.36 2.20 19.23
N SER A 137 -9.53 0.90 19.00
CA SER A 137 -9.79 0.35 17.68
C SER A 137 -11.08 0.91 17.09
N VAL A 138 -11.02 1.42 15.87
CA VAL A 138 -12.21 1.92 15.17
C VAL A 138 -12.92 0.76 14.49
N MET A 139 -14.21 0.64 14.76
CA MET A 139 -15.11 -0.31 14.14
C MET A 139 -16.25 0.42 13.44
N LEU A 140 -16.71 -0.09 12.31
CA LEU A 140 -17.81 0.50 11.56
C LEU A 140 -19.03 -0.42 11.59
N LEU A 141 -20.20 0.17 11.84
CA LEU A 141 -21.48 -0.49 11.68
C LEU A 141 -22.23 0.17 10.52
N VAL A 142 -22.53 -0.60 9.49
CA VAL A 142 -23.35 -0.16 8.37
C VAL A 142 -24.68 -0.90 8.42
N SER A 143 -25.77 -0.15 8.54
CA SER A 143 -27.10 -0.72 8.71
C SER A 143 -28.18 0.27 8.28
N GLU A 144 -29.25 -0.25 7.71
CA GLU A 144 -30.51 0.47 7.47
C GLU A 144 -31.56 0.16 8.56
N GLY A 145 -31.25 -0.80 9.44
CA GLY A 145 -32.13 -1.23 10.53
C GLY A 145 -31.89 -0.52 11.86
N ASN A 146 -32.47 -1.06 12.93
CA ASN A 146 -32.25 -0.56 14.29
C ASN A 146 -30.86 -0.92 14.81
N THR A 147 -29.98 0.06 14.88
CA THR A 147 -28.56 -0.09 15.26
C THR A 147 -28.30 -0.03 16.77
N ALA A 148 -29.24 0.50 17.56
CA ALA A 148 -29.01 0.76 18.98
C ALA A 148 -28.50 -0.45 19.80
N PRO A 149 -29.06 -1.68 19.64
CA PRO A 149 -28.55 -2.84 20.37
C PRO A 149 -27.13 -3.22 19.98
N VAL A 150 -26.77 -3.12 18.69
CA VAL A 150 -25.45 -3.46 18.18
C VAL A 150 -24.41 -2.44 18.64
N ILE A 151 -24.76 -1.14 18.64
CA ILE A 151 -23.88 -0.07 19.10
C ILE A 151 -23.54 -0.25 20.58
N SER A 152 -24.54 -0.56 21.43
CA SER A 152 -24.32 -0.75 22.86
C SER A 152 -23.40 -1.94 23.17
N LEU A 153 -23.40 -2.97 22.33
CA LEU A 153 -22.57 -4.18 22.50
C LEU A 153 -21.15 -4.02 21.96
N GLY A 154 -20.99 -3.26 20.85
CA GLY A 154 -19.69 -3.08 20.20
C GLY A 154 -18.82 -2.01 20.84
N SER A 155 -19.41 -1.03 21.54
CA SER A 155 -18.66 0.07 22.14
C SER A 155 -18.07 -0.32 23.52
N SER A 156 -16.78 -0.11 23.68
CA SER A 156 -16.05 -0.37 24.94
C SER A 156 -14.87 0.60 25.08
N SER A 157 -14.14 0.52 26.18
CA SER A 157 -12.91 1.31 26.35
C SER A 157 -11.82 1.01 25.31
N GLN A 158 -11.85 -0.18 24.70
CA GLN A 158 -10.88 -0.63 23.71
C GLN A 158 -11.40 -0.49 22.26
N ASN A 159 -12.69 -0.33 22.06
CA ASN A 159 -13.34 -0.32 20.77
C ASN A 159 -14.26 0.90 20.63
N HIS A 160 -14.12 1.63 19.54
CA HIS A 160 -14.97 2.75 19.17
C HIS A 160 -15.83 2.36 17.95
N LEU A 161 -17.09 2.06 18.18
CA LEU A 161 -18.02 1.69 17.13
C LEU A 161 -18.71 2.93 16.56
N VAL A 162 -18.54 3.15 15.26
CA VAL A 162 -19.15 4.27 14.51
C VAL A 162 -20.23 3.72 13.58
N SER A 163 -21.44 4.27 13.66
CA SER A 163 -22.50 3.98 12.69
C SER A 163 -22.28 4.83 11.45
N LEU A 164 -22.33 4.19 10.27
CA LEU A 164 -22.04 4.81 8.99
C LEU A 164 -23.16 4.49 8.00
N ALA A 165 -23.56 5.46 7.18
CA ALA A 165 -24.46 5.20 6.07
C ALA A 165 -23.72 4.46 4.94
N LEU A 166 -24.45 3.65 4.17
CA LEU A 166 -23.87 2.86 3.08
C LEU A 166 -23.12 3.72 2.06
N ALA A 167 -23.67 4.89 1.74
CA ALA A 167 -23.06 5.83 0.78
C ALA A 167 -21.74 6.43 1.26
N GLU A 168 -21.50 6.47 2.58
CA GLU A 168 -20.29 7.04 3.20
C GLU A 168 -19.11 6.05 3.21
N LEU A 169 -19.34 4.78 2.80
CA LEU A 169 -18.24 3.82 2.68
C LEU A 169 -17.20 4.29 1.66
N PRO A 170 -15.91 4.31 2.02
CA PRO A 170 -14.86 4.76 1.12
C PRO A 170 -14.75 3.89 -0.15
N SER A 171 -14.44 4.53 -1.27
CA SER A 171 -14.09 3.86 -2.52
C SER A 171 -12.61 3.47 -2.63
N ASP A 172 -11.80 3.87 -1.64
CA ASP A 172 -10.37 3.58 -1.52
C ASP A 172 -10.15 2.67 -0.32
N SER A 173 -9.66 1.45 -0.56
CA SER A 173 -9.39 0.45 0.49
C SER A 173 -8.41 0.95 1.55
N ARG A 174 -7.51 1.88 1.20
CA ARG A 174 -6.54 2.47 2.14
C ARG A 174 -7.24 3.22 3.27
N ALA A 175 -8.35 3.89 2.99
CA ALA A 175 -9.12 4.59 4.00
C ALA A 175 -9.70 3.65 5.08
N LEU A 176 -9.88 2.37 4.75
CA LEU A 176 -10.37 1.35 5.67
C LEU A 176 -9.28 0.68 6.50
N LEU A 177 -7.98 0.92 6.24
CA LEU A 177 -6.87 0.27 6.96
C LEU A 177 -6.83 0.59 8.46
N GLY A 178 -7.45 1.69 8.88
CA GLY A 178 -7.65 2.05 10.28
C GLY A 178 -8.86 1.40 10.94
N VAL A 179 -9.65 0.62 10.19
CA VAL A 179 -10.85 -0.05 10.66
C VAL A 179 -10.53 -1.50 11.03
N SER A 180 -10.79 -1.89 12.27
CA SER A 180 -10.54 -3.25 12.73
C SER A 180 -11.64 -4.22 12.32
N HIS A 181 -12.90 -3.79 12.42
CA HIS A 181 -14.08 -4.58 12.06
C HIS A 181 -15.08 -3.73 11.29
N LEU A 182 -15.70 -4.35 10.28
CA LEU A 182 -16.82 -3.78 9.56
C LEU A 182 -18.03 -4.71 9.75
N ILE A 183 -19.08 -4.19 10.37
CA ILE A 183 -20.27 -4.93 10.72
C ILE A 183 -21.40 -4.52 9.79
N PHE A 184 -21.95 -5.48 9.06
CA PHE A 184 -23.13 -5.30 8.22
C PHE A 184 -24.36 -5.91 8.91
N TYR A 185 -25.42 -5.12 9.01
CA TYR A 185 -26.67 -5.55 9.62
C TYR A 185 -27.87 -4.97 8.88
N ASP A 186 -28.76 -5.84 8.42
CA ASP A 186 -30.07 -5.50 7.81
C ASP A 186 -29.97 -4.39 6.75
N LEU A 187 -29.15 -4.63 5.72
CA LEU A 187 -28.91 -3.63 4.67
C LEU A 187 -28.80 -4.27 3.27
N SER A 188 -29.13 -3.48 2.25
CA SER A 188 -28.94 -3.82 0.84
C SER A 188 -27.65 -3.21 0.30
N LEU A 189 -26.82 -4.00 -0.41
CA LEU A 189 -25.62 -3.47 -1.08
C LEU A 189 -25.88 -3.01 -2.53
N ARG A 190 -27.13 -2.89 -2.97
CA ARG A 190 -27.48 -2.54 -4.37
C ARG A 190 -26.89 -1.20 -4.80
N GLU A 191 -26.88 -0.23 -3.91
CA GLU A 191 -26.42 1.14 -4.18
C GLU A 191 -24.90 1.29 -4.17
N LEU A 192 -24.15 0.31 -3.64
CA LEU A 192 -22.69 0.39 -3.66
C LEU A 192 -22.15 0.46 -5.09
N SER A 193 -21.27 1.40 -5.32
CA SER A 193 -20.50 1.50 -6.55
C SER A 193 -19.54 0.33 -6.71
N ARG A 194 -19.11 0.06 -7.94
CA ARG A 194 -18.09 -0.98 -8.20
C ARG A 194 -16.78 -0.68 -7.46
N SER A 195 -16.41 0.60 -7.32
CA SER A 195 -15.20 1.01 -6.60
C SER A 195 -15.27 0.70 -5.10
N GLN A 196 -16.42 0.95 -4.46
CA GLN A 196 -16.62 0.60 -3.05
C GLN A 196 -16.57 -0.92 -2.81
N ILE A 197 -17.20 -1.71 -3.69
CA ILE A 197 -17.14 -3.18 -3.58
C ILE A 197 -15.69 -3.68 -3.71
N LEU A 198 -14.92 -3.13 -4.66
CA LEU A 198 -13.52 -3.50 -4.81
C LEU A 198 -12.68 -3.05 -3.61
N ALA A 199 -12.99 -1.88 -3.02
CA ALA A 199 -12.32 -1.41 -1.82
C ALA A 199 -12.58 -2.33 -0.61
N LEU A 200 -13.81 -2.85 -0.47
CA LEU A 200 -14.14 -3.85 0.55
C LEU A 200 -13.38 -5.17 0.32
N ASP A 201 -13.34 -5.67 -0.92
CA ASP A 201 -12.58 -6.87 -1.27
C ASP A 201 -11.10 -6.72 -0.93
N ASP A 202 -10.48 -5.60 -1.35
CA ASP A 202 -9.07 -5.32 -1.09
C ASP A 202 -8.79 -5.18 0.42
N TRP A 203 -9.71 -4.54 1.16
CA TRP A 203 -9.58 -4.40 2.60
C TRP A 203 -9.67 -5.74 3.33
N ILE A 204 -10.64 -6.60 2.97
CA ILE A 204 -10.76 -7.95 3.54
C ILE A 204 -9.48 -8.73 3.23
N ASN A 205 -9.05 -8.78 1.97
CA ASN A 205 -7.85 -9.52 1.56
C ASN A 205 -6.59 -9.06 2.32
N SER A 206 -6.56 -7.79 2.77
CA SER A 206 -5.46 -7.18 3.51
C SER A 206 -5.47 -7.44 5.02
N GLY A 207 -6.48 -8.15 5.52
CA GLY A 207 -6.61 -8.48 6.94
C GLY A 207 -7.82 -7.89 7.63
N GLY A 208 -8.72 -7.22 6.88
CA GLY A 208 -9.97 -6.69 7.41
C GLY A 208 -10.91 -7.79 7.89
N ARG A 209 -11.65 -7.52 8.93
CA ARG A 209 -12.63 -8.46 9.52
C ARG A 209 -14.03 -7.95 9.25
N MET A 210 -14.76 -8.70 8.44
CA MET A 210 -16.15 -8.41 8.12
C MET A 210 -17.07 -9.32 8.92
N ILE A 211 -18.04 -8.73 9.62
CA ILE A 211 -19.08 -9.46 10.33
C ILE A 211 -20.41 -9.16 9.66
N ILE A 212 -21.12 -10.18 9.20
CA ILE A 212 -22.42 -10.03 8.57
C ILE A 212 -23.46 -10.66 9.52
N LEU A 213 -24.26 -9.79 10.13
CA LEU A 213 -25.31 -10.21 11.06
C LEU A 213 -26.61 -10.46 10.28
N GLY A 214 -27.24 -11.57 10.55
CA GLY A 214 -28.54 -11.94 9.98
C GLY A 214 -29.65 -11.02 10.44
N SER A 215 -30.69 -10.90 9.63
CA SER A 215 -31.94 -10.23 9.97
C SER A 215 -33.15 -11.03 9.47
N ILE A 216 -34.35 -10.65 9.90
CA ILE A 216 -35.58 -11.24 9.37
C ILE A 216 -35.77 -10.95 7.87
N ASN A 217 -35.09 -9.92 7.34
CA ASN A 217 -35.13 -9.55 5.92
C ASN A 217 -34.17 -10.45 5.12
N TYR A 218 -34.32 -11.77 5.20
CA TYR A 218 -33.41 -12.72 4.58
C TYR A 218 -33.23 -12.54 3.07
N ALA A 219 -34.19 -11.94 2.37
CA ALA A 219 -34.12 -11.66 0.93
C ALA A 219 -32.95 -10.73 0.56
N LEU A 220 -32.53 -9.81 1.46
CA LEU A 220 -31.37 -8.93 1.25
C LEU A 220 -30.07 -9.75 1.09
N TYR A 221 -29.96 -10.87 1.80
CA TYR A 221 -28.77 -11.73 1.80
C TYR A 221 -28.68 -12.61 0.55
N GLN A 222 -29.74 -12.67 -0.25
CA GLN A 222 -29.77 -13.34 -1.55
C GLN A 222 -29.34 -12.40 -2.70
N GLU A 223 -29.17 -11.12 -2.44
CA GLU A 223 -28.73 -10.15 -3.44
C GLU A 223 -27.28 -10.44 -3.90
N PRO A 224 -27.00 -10.36 -5.22
CA PRO A 224 -25.67 -10.75 -5.76
C PRO A 224 -24.49 -9.99 -5.15
N LYS A 225 -24.66 -8.71 -4.79
CA LYS A 225 -23.58 -7.90 -4.19
C LYS A 225 -23.28 -8.30 -2.74
N LEU A 226 -24.26 -8.71 -1.94
CA LEU A 226 -24.06 -9.16 -0.57
C LEU A 226 -23.70 -10.65 -0.52
N SER A 227 -24.39 -11.50 -1.31
CA SER A 227 -24.16 -12.95 -1.31
C SER A 227 -22.74 -13.35 -1.69
N ARG A 228 -22.00 -12.51 -2.45
CA ARG A 228 -20.59 -12.76 -2.77
C ARG A 228 -19.64 -12.73 -1.57
N PHE A 229 -20.05 -12.09 -0.47
CA PHE A 229 -19.29 -12.06 0.78
C PHE A 229 -19.74 -13.13 1.76
N LEU A 230 -20.88 -13.79 1.52
CA LEU A 230 -21.42 -14.77 2.44
C LEU A 230 -20.75 -16.15 2.26
N PRO A 231 -20.31 -16.78 3.35
CA PRO A 231 -19.82 -18.17 3.33
C PRO A 231 -20.96 -19.20 3.25
N VAL A 232 -22.19 -18.72 3.20
CA VAL A 232 -23.41 -19.53 3.17
C VAL A 232 -24.35 -19.05 2.08
N ARG A 233 -25.24 -19.94 1.63
CA ARG A 233 -26.38 -19.59 0.79
C ARG A 233 -27.63 -19.53 1.66
N VAL A 234 -28.14 -18.33 1.89
CA VAL A 234 -29.35 -18.08 2.69
C VAL A 234 -30.59 -18.48 1.89
N THR A 235 -31.47 -19.30 2.49
CA THR A 235 -32.67 -19.84 1.85
C THR A 235 -33.99 -19.37 2.46
N GLY A 236 -34.00 -18.96 3.73
CA GLY A 236 -35.21 -18.55 4.41
C GLY A 236 -34.99 -18.18 5.86
N LEU A 237 -36.04 -18.31 6.65
CA LEU A 237 -36.10 -17.99 8.08
C LEU A 237 -36.73 -19.13 8.87
N ARG A 238 -36.23 -19.34 10.08
CA ARG A 238 -36.89 -20.22 11.06
C ARG A 238 -36.76 -19.68 12.48
N LYS A 239 -37.60 -20.16 13.37
CA LYS A 239 -37.43 -19.98 14.80
C LYS A 239 -36.59 -21.12 15.37
N ILE A 240 -35.66 -20.78 16.23
CA ILE A 240 -34.81 -21.74 16.93
C ILE A 240 -35.41 -21.99 18.31
N SER A 241 -35.64 -23.26 18.62
CA SER A 241 -36.25 -23.69 19.89
C SER A 241 -35.30 -23.59 21.09
N SER A 242 -33.96 -23.70 20.86
CA SER A 242 -32.98 -23.61 21.93
C SER A 242 -31.58 -23.32 21.36
N LEU A 243 -30.91 -22.32 21.88
CA LEU A 243 -29.52 -21.95 21.53
C LEU A 243 -28.51 -22.52 22.56
N ALA A 244 -28.66 -23.79 22.92
CA ALA A 244 -27.75 -24.44 23.87
C ALA A 244 -26.29 -24.48 23.35
N THR A 245 -26.09 -24.62 22.05
CA THR A 245 -24.75 -24.67 21.40
C THR A 245 -23.97 -23.35 21.43
N LEU A 246 -24.67 -22.21 21.48
CA LEU A 246 -24.02 -20.89 21.64
C LEU A 246 -23.74 -20.54 23.08
N ALA A 247 -24.43 -21.21 23.99
CA ALA A 247 -24.24 -21.03 25.44
C ALA A 247 -22.95 -21.67 25.96
N GLY A 248 -22.08 -22.28 25.17
CA GLY A 248 -20.82 -22.96 25.51
C GLY A 248 -19.97 -22.34 26.65
N ALA A 249 -20.62 -21.53 27.46
CA ALA A 249 -20.19 -20.90 28.67
C ALA A 249 -21.11 -21.34 29.80
N GLU A 250 -20.58 -22.02 30.75
CA GLU A 250 -21.19 -22.24 32.03
C GLU A 250 -21.95 -21.00 32.53
N GLY A 251 -23.24 -21.16 32.82
CA GLY A 251 -24.06 -20.16 33.51
C GLY A 251 -24.96 -19.25 32.66
N VAL A 252 -25.05 -19.41 31.34
CA VAL A 252 -25.97 -18.60 30.51
C VAL A 252 -27.22 -19.41 30.19
N SER A 253 -28.41 -18.85 30.46
CA SER A 253 -29.69 -19.50 30.18
C SER A 253 -29.87 -19.69 28.66
N PRO A 254 -30.38 -20.86 28.20
CA PRO A 254 -30.66 -21.08 26.79
C PRO A 254 -31.77 -20.12 26.33
N ILE A 255 -31.62 -19.56 25.12
CA ILE A 255 -32.67 -18.78 24.48
C ILE A 255 -33.63 -19.70 23.75
N THR A 256 -34.89 -19.36 23.86
CA THR A 256 -35.98 -19.93 23.09
C THR A 256 -36.59 -18.89 22.15
N ASP A 257 -37.15 -19.36 21.02
CA ASP A 257 -37.89 -18.55 20.06
C ASP A 257 -37.11 -17.44 19.33
N ALA A 258 -35.79 -17.56 19.22
CA ALA A 258 -34.98 -16.63 18.44
C ALA A 258 -35.16 -16.86 16.93
N TRP A 259 -35.20 -15.78 16.16
CA TRP A 259 -35.19 -15.84 14.70
C TRP A 259 -33.78 -16.08 14.16
N ALA A 260 -33.63 -17.06 13.28
CA ALA A 260 -32.42 -17.30 12.54
C ALA A 260 -32.69 -17.52 11.05
N GLN A 261 -31.75 -17.10 10.23
CA GLN A 261 -31.76 -17.41 8.81
C GLN A 261 -31.42 -18.88 8.59
N THR A 262 -32.19 -19.55 7.73
CA THR A 262 -31.83 -20.89 7.23
C THR A 262 -30.86 -20.75 6.08
N SER A 263 -29.80 -21.51 6.11
CA SER A 263 -28.74 -21.45 5.09
C SER A 263 -28.05 -22.78 4.89
N THR A 264 -27.37 -22.93 3.77
CA THR A 264 -26.47 -24.04 3.48
C THR A 264 -25.04 -23.52 3.41
N LEU A 265 -24.10 -24.28 3.98
CA LEU A 265 -22.68 -23.93 3.91
C LEU A 265 -22.19 -23.99 2.46
N VAL A 266 -21.46 -22.95 2.04
CA VAL A 266 -20.79 -22.86 0.73
C VAL A 266 -19.29 -22.97 0.92
N ASP A 267 -18.74 -22.27 1.93
CA ASP A 267 -17.31 -22.22 2.19
C ASP A 267 -17.05 -21.92 3.69
N GLY A 268 -15.86 -22.26 4.18
CA GLY A 268 -15.45 -21.95 5.53
C GLY A 268 -15.77 -23.00 6.57
N LYS A 269 -15.63 -22.60 7.85
CA LYS A 269 -15.80 -23.46 9.03
C LYS A 269 -17.05 -23.06 9.81
N MET A 270 -17.92 -24.02 10.08
CA MET A 270 -19.02 -23.82 11.04
C MET A 270 -18.46 -23.75 12.46
N LEU A 271 -18.70 -22.63 13.14
CA LEU A 271 -18.36 -22.44 14.54
C LEU A 271 -19.53 -22.79 15.46
N ALA A 272 -20.75 -22.64 14.97
CA ALA A 272 -21.98 -23.03 15.66
C ALA A 272 -23.04 -23.45 14.65
N GLU A 273 -23.84 -24.46 15.02
CA GLU A 273 -24.95 -24.97 14.23
C GLU A 273 -26.15 -25.32 15.10
N ASP A 274 -27.32 -25.42 14.48
CA ASP A 274 -28.53 -25.94 15.09
C ASP A 274 -29.22 -26.90 14.10
N HIS A 275 -29.30 -28.20 14.46
CA HIS A 275 -29.86 -29.27 13.61
C HIS A 275 -29.34 -29.22 12.16
N GLY A 276 -28.02 -29.09 11.98
CA GLY A 276 -27.36 -29.04 10.68
C GLY A 276 -27.49 -27.71 9.92
N THR A 277 -28.15 -26.71 10.51
CA THR A 277 -28.21 -25.37 9.94
C THR A 277 -27.09 -24.49 10.53
N PRO A 278 -26.25 -23.89 9.69
CA PRO A 278 -25.20 -23.01 10.16
C PRO A 278 -25.74 -21.79 10.90
N LEU A 279 -25.28 -21.55 12.14
CA LEU A 279 -25.61 -20.36 12.92
C LEU A 279 -24.49 -19.34 12.91
N ILE A 280 -23.24 -19.81 13.04
CA ILE A 280 -22.04 -18.97 12.91
C ILE A 280 -21.08 -19.69 11.98
N VAL A 281 -20.67 -19.00 10.92
CA VAL A 281 -19.71 -19.50 9.94
C VAL A 281 -18.59 -18.49 9.77
N GLU A 282 -17.36 -18.95 9.83
CA GLU A 282 -16.18 -18.14 9.54
C GLU A 282 -15.48 -18.66 8.30
N THR A 283 -15.15 -17.77 7.36
CA THR A 283 -14.28 -18.08 6.22
C THR A 283 -13.13 -17.10 6.15
N SER A 284 -11.96 -17.58 5.75
CA SER A 284 -10.78 -16.75 5.50
C SER A 284 -10.76 -16.30 4.05
N ARG A 285 -10.38 -15.06 3.81
CA ARG A 285 -10.22 -14.51 2.46
C ARG A 285 -8.96 -13.64 2.42
N GLY A 286 -7.92 -14.14 1.76
CA GLY A 286 -6.60 -13.54 1.88
C GLY A 286 -6.10 -13.60 3.32
N LYS A 287 -5.82 -12.43 3.90
CA LYS A 287 -5.44 -12.30 5.32
C LYS A 287 -6.61 -12.02 6.25
N GLY A 288 -7.74 -11.64 5.69
CA GLY A 288 -8.93 -11.26 6.45
C GLY A 288 -9.88 -12.41 6.68
N LYS A 289 -10.93 -12.08 7.41
CA LYS A 289 -11.96 -13.03 7.81
C LYS A 289 -13.35 -12.45 7.57
N ILE A 290 -14.26 -13.31 7.16
CA ILE A 290 -15.67 -12.97 7.07
C ILE A 290 -16.40 -13.91 8.02
N THR A 291 -17.12 -13.34 8.98
CA THR A 291 -17.95 -14.08 9.93
C THR A 291 -19.42 -13.78 9.64
N TYR A 292 -20.15 -14.82 9.31
CA TYR A 292 -21.60 -14.74 9.16
C TYR A 292 -22.27 -15.26 10.43
N VAL A 293 -23.24 -14.50 10.93
CA VAL A 293 -24.07 -14.86 12.10
C VAL A 293 -25.52 -14.89 11.66
N ALA A 294 -26.15 -16.05 11.61
CA ALA A 294 -27.53 -16.22 11.12
C ALA A 294 -28.60 -15.56 11.98
N LEU A 295 -28.26 -15.10 13.19
CA LEU A 295 -29.17 -14.60 14.19
C LEU A 295 -29.48 -13.12 13.99
N ASP A 296 -30.76 -12.74 14.20
CA ASP A 296 -31.20 -11.33 14.23
C ASP A 296 -30.97 -10.72 15.63
N VAL A 297 -29.74 -10.24 15.85
CA VAL A 297 -29.30 -9.69 17.15
C VAL A 297 -29.93 -8.34 17.50
N GLY A 298 -30.54 -7.66 16.55
CA GLY A 298 -31.22 -6.38 16.74
C GLY A 298 -32.66 -6.50 17.26
N ARG A 299 -33.16 -7.72 17.44
CA ARG A 299 -34.57 -8.00 17.85
C ARG A 299 -34.69 -8.88 19.08
N PRO A 300 -35.77 -8.71 19.87
CA PRO A 300 -36.13 -9.66 20.91
C PRO A 300 -36.37 -11.08 20.34
N PRO A 301 -36.03 -12.13 21.08
CA PRO A 301 -35.52 -12.15 22.45
C PRO A 301 -34.03 -11.89 22.59
N LEU A 302 -33.24 -11.90 21.48
CA LEU A 302 -31.78 -11.80 21.50
C LEU A 302 -31.27 -10.50 22.15
N THR A 303 -31.91 -9.37 21.90
CA THR A 303 -31.53 -8.07 22.50
C THR A 303 -31.57 -8.06 24.03
N ARG A 304 -32.32 -8.99 24.66
CA ARG A 304 -32.44 -9.10 26.12
C ARG A 304 -31.65 -10.28 26.68
N TRP A 305 -30.96 -11.01 25.84
CA TRP A 305 -30.25 -12.21 26.24
C TRP A 305 -28.92 -11.87 26.94
N GLU A 306 -28.71 -12.40 28.13
CA GLU A 306 -27.50 -12.17 28.92
C GLU A 306 -26.21 -12.68 28.25
N GLY A 307 -26.32 -13.65 27.35
CA GLY A 307 -25.19 -14.19 26.59
C GLY A 307 -24.75 -13.34 25.38
N LEU A 308 -25.57 -12.37 24.96
CA LEU A 308 -25.28 -11.56 23.77
C LEU A 308 -23.99 -10.73 23.88
N PRO A 309 -23.67 -10.09 25.01
CA PRO A 309 -22.38 -9.39 25.18
C PRO A 309 -21.17 -10.31 25.10
N LYS A 310 -21.30 -11.55 25.57
CA LYS A 310 -20.23 -12.56 25.49
C LYS A 310 -20.04 -13.03 24.05
N LEU A 311 -21.12 -13.27 23.32
CA LEU A 311 -21.08 -13.60 21.89
C LEU A 311 -20.35 -12.49 21.12
N PHE A 312 -20.75 -11.24 21.32
CA PHE A 312 -20.09 -10.11 20.66
C PHE A 312 -18.62 -9.98 21.04
N ARG A 313 -18.27 -10.16 22.30
CA ARG A 313 -16.86 -10.16 22.73
C ARG A 313 -16.04 -11.21 22.00
N ASN A 314 -16.58 -12.41 21.80
CA ASN A 314 -15.91 -13.47 21.06
C ASN A 314 -15.80 -13.14 19.56
N LEU A 315 -16.85 -12.57 18.96
CA LEU A 315 -16.84 -12.16 17.55
C LEU A 315 -15.85 -11.01 17.28
N LEU A 316 -15.70 -10.10 18.25
CA LEU A 316 -14.83 -8.93 18.17
C LEU A 316 -13.44 -9.18 18.76
N ALA A 317 -13.21 -10.36 19.34
CA ALA A 317 -11.89 -10.70 19.88
C ALA A 317 -10.84 -10.56 18.77
N PRO A 318 -9.71 -9.90 19.03
CA PRO A 318 -8.59 -9.98 18.12
C PRO A 318 -8.23 -11.46 17.99
N GLY A 319 -8.37 -12.02 16.78
CA GLY A 319 -7.87 -13.37 16.56
C GLY A 319 -6.39 -13.34 16.87
N PHE A 320 -5.95 -14.27 17.69
CA PHE A 320 -4.55 -14.47 18.00
C PHE A 320 -3.82 -14.96 16.75
N ASP A 321 -3.61 -14.06 15.76
CA ASP A 321 -2.54 -14.23 14.77
C ASP A 321 -1.19 -13.81 15.38
N SER A 322 -1.08 -13.88 16.75
CA SER A 322 0.16 -13.60 17.46
C SER A 322 1.26 -14.61 17.16
N ASP A 323 0.91 -15.77 16.60
CA ASP A 323 1.87 -16.80 16.20
C ASP A 323 2.40 -16.63 14.77
N ALA A 324 1.93 -15.62 14.05
CA ALA A 324 2.58 -15.30 12.78
C ALA A 324 4.01 -14.85 13.06
N PRO A 325 5.02 -15.55 12.56
CA PRO A 325 6.41 -15.21 12.81
C PRO A 325 6.66 -13.75 12.44
N PRO A 326 7.49 -13.02 13.20
CA PRO A 326 7.79 -11.62 12.92
C PRO A 326 8.30 -11.52 11.49
N ARG A 327 7.56 -10.78 10.65
CA ARG A 327 7.89 -10.65 9.24
C ARG A 327 9.19 -9.90 9.08
N PRO A 328 10.11 -10.39 8.27
CA PRO A 328 11.34 -9.67 7.99
C PRO A 328 10.96 -8.30 7.41
N GLN A 329 11.32 -7.25 8.10
CA GLN A 329 11.26 -5.90 7.55
C GLN A 329 12.42 -5.75 6.58
N TRP A 330 12.14 -5.25 5.38
CA TRP A 330 13.17 -4.92 4.42
C TRP A 330 14.18 -3.93 5.02
N ASP A 331 15.45 -4.22 4.86
CA ASP A 331 16.50 -3.30 5.25
C ASP A 331 16.66 -2.22 4.15
N ASP A 332 16.13 -1.03 4.42
CA ASP A 332 16.21 0.13 3.52
C ASP A 332 17.65 0.52 3.22
N THR A 333 18.57 0.20 4.14
CA THR A 333 19.99 0.54 3.96
C THR A 333 20.66 -0.32 2.91
N VAL A 334 20.33 -1.61 2.85
CA VAL A 334 20.89 -2.50 1.81
C VAL A 334 20.41 -2.07 0.43
N PHE A 335 19.13 -1.72 0.30
CA PHE A 335 18.56 -1.25 -0.96
C PHE A 335 19.17 0.10 -1.39
N SER A 336 19.35 1.03 -0.43
CA SER A 336 20.00 2.31 -0.70
C SER A 336 21.50 2.13 -1.03
N GLN A 337 22.18 1.21 -0.37
CA GLN A 337 23.59 0.87 -0.68
C GLN A 337 23.73 0.24 -2.08
N LEU A 338 22.77 -0.61 -2.48
CA LEU A 338 22.77 -1.19 -3.83
C LEU A 338 22.70 -0.08 -4.90
N ILE A 339 21.78 0.86 -4.75
CA ILE A 339 21.60 1.97 -5.70
C ILE A 339 22.81 2.90 -5.74
N GLN A 340 23.44 3.13 -4.58
CA GLN A 340 24.63 3.96 -4.46
C GLN A 340 25.93 3.20 -4.81
N SER A 341 25.85 1.89 -5.03
CA SER A 341 27.04 1.10 -5.29
C SER A 341 27.72 1.52 -6.60
N PRO A 342 29.06 1.56 -6.64
CA PRO A 342 29.79 1.87 -7.87
C PRO A 342 29.42 0.94 -9.03
N SER A 343 29.08 -0.31 -8.74
CA SER A 343 28.67 -1.28 -9.75
C SER A 343 27.31 -0.94 -10.39
N PHE A 344 26.37 -0.37 -9.63
CA PHE A 344 25.10 0.10 -10.18
C PHE A 344 25.30 1.37 -11.00
N ILE A 345 26.05 2.34 -10.48
CA ILE A 345 26.36 3.61 -11.15
C ILE A 345 27.24 3.37 -12.38
N SER A 346 28.26 2.50 -12.29
CA SER A 346 29.17 2.21 -13.41
C SER A 346 28.50 1.53 -14.61
N THR A 347 27.34 0.89 -14.40
CA THR A 347 26.52 0.37 -15.50
C THR A 347 26.02 1.51 -16.41
N TYR A 348 25.92 2.72 -15.89
CA TYR A 348 25.41 3.89 -16.62
C TYR A 348 26.49 4.91 -17.00
N VAL A 349 27.62 4.92 -16.28
CA VAL A 349 28.75 5.81 -16.56
C VAL A 349 29.92 4.97 -17.09
N PRO A 350 30.29 5.07 -18.37
CA PRO A 350 31.38 4.28 -18.93
C PRO A 350 32.73 4.84 -18.46
N ALA A 351 33.06 4.61 -17.19
CA ALA A 351 34.26 5.12 -16.54
C ALA A 351 35.56 4.73 -17.28
N GLY A 352 35.57 3.54 -17.87
CA GLY A 352 36.72 3.06 -18.65
C GLY A 352 36.98 3.88 -19.93
N SER A 353 35.93 4.22 -20.67
CA SER A 353 36.06 5.06 -21.88
C SER A 353 36.39 6.52 -21.54
N LEU A 354 35.87 7.03 -20.43
CA LEU A 354 36.25 8.35 -19.91
C LEU A 354 37.73 8.39 -19.51
N PHE A 355 38.20 7.38 -18.81
CA PHE A 355 39.60 7.24 -18.43
C PHE A 355 40.52 7.21 -19.67
N LEU A 356 40.15 6.40 -20.68
CA LEU A 356 40.90 6.34 -21.93
C LEU A 356 40.93 7.67 -22.68
N ALA A 357 39.81 8.40 -22.70
CA ALA A 357 39.75 9.72 -23.31
C ALA A 357 40.64 10.75 -22.61
N ILE A 358 40.64 10.76 -21.26
CA ILE A 358 41.52 11.60 -20.44
C ILE A 358 42.98 11.22 -20.68
N LEU A 359 43.31 9.93 -20.69
CA LEU A 359 44.66 9.46 -20.92
C LEU A 359 45.17 9.87 -22.32
N PHE A 360 44.32 9.69 -23.35
CA PHE A 360 44.64 10.14 -24.71
C PHE A 360 44.89 11.66 -24.77
N TYR A 361 44.05 12.46 -24.09
CA TYR A 361 44.21 13.91 -24.00
C TYR A 361 45.55 14.27 -23.34
N LEU A 362 45.89 13.65 -22.21
CA LEU A 362 47.15 13.89 -21.50
C LEU A 362 48.37 13.50 -22.33
N VAL A 363 48.32 12.35 -23.03
CA VAL A 363 49.38 11.92 -23.95
C VAL A 363 49.56 12.92 -25.09
N ALA A 364 48.47 13.37 -25.68
CA ALA A 364 48.52 14.37 -26.75
C ALA A 364 49.11 15.69 -26.29
N VAL A 365 48.70 16.21 -25.15
CA VAL A 365 49.27 17.45 -24.54
C VAL A 365 50.73 17.26 -24.21
N GLY A 366 51.11 16.11 -23.64
CA GLY A 366 52.51 15.78 -23.36
C GLY A 366 53.37 15.75 -24.62
N TYR A 367 52.87 15.10 -25.70
CA TYR A 367 53.54 15.04 -26.99
C TYR A 367 53.74 16.41 -27.62
N PHE A 368 52.72 17.30 -27.65
CA PHE A 368 52.85 18.64 -28.16
C PHE A 368 53.81 19.48 -27.31
N SER A 369 53.83 19.34 -25.98
CA SER A 369 54.75 20.01 -25.08
C SER A 369 56.18 19.58 -25.35
N TRP A 370 56.43 18.27 -25.60
CA TRP A 370 57.74 17.77 -25.93
C TRP A 370 58.26 18.26 -27.29
N LEU A 371 57.40 18.34 -28.34
CA LEU A 371 57.75 18.93 -29.63
C LEU A 371 58.14 20.41 -29.51
N TRP A 372 57.45 21.13 -28.63
CA TRP A 372 57.78 22.53 -28.36
C TRP A 372 59.16 22.68 -27.70
N GLN A 373 59.44 21.87 -26.68
CA GLN A 373 60.76 21.90 -26.02
C GLN A 373 61.91 21.61 -27.00
N ARG A 374 61.66 20.76 -28.00
CA ARG A 374 62.65 20.48 -29.05
C ARG A 374 62.72 21.56 -30.14
N LYS A 375 62.01 22.68 -30.00
CA LYS A 375 61.94 23.78 -30.98
C LYS A 375 61.54 23.36 -32.41
N GLN A 376 60.88 22.18 -32.53
CA GLN A 376 60.42 21.70 -33.82
C GLN A 376 59.13 22.36 -34.30
N LEU A 377 58.39 23.06 -33.40
CA LEU A 377 57.17 23.76 -33.71
C LEU A 377 57.24 25.23 -33.28
N PRO A 378 56.90 26.17 -34.16
CA PRO A 378 56.78 27.56 -33.76
C PRO A 378 55.59 27.77 -32.82
N PRO A 379 55.64 28.72 -31.84
CA PRO A 379 54.64 28.89 -30.81
C PRO A 379 53.24 29.16 -31.33
N ARG A 380 53.12 29.75 -32.50
CA ARG A 380 51.81 29.98 -33.17
C ARG A 380 51.14 28.69 -33.59
N ILE A 381 51.89 27.76 -34.16
CA ILE A 381 51.37 26.43 -34.59
C ILE A 381 51.00 25.62 -33.39
N LEU A 382 51.78 25.64 -32.33
CA LEU A 382 51.48 24.96 -31.07
C LEU A 382 50.17 25.43 -30.50
N LEU A 383 49.92 26.73 -30.43
CA LEU A 383 48.68 27.31 -29.90
C LEU A 383 47.46 26.90 -30.73
N ILE A 384 47.60 26.86 -32.07
CA ILE A 384 46.56 26.38 -32.98
C ILE A 384 46.24 24.89 -32.71
N CYS A 385 47.27 24.04 -32.62
CA CYS A 385 47.09 22.61 -32.35
C CYS A 385 46.44 22.36 -30.99
N LEU A 386 46.82 23.11 -29.98
CA LEU A 386 46.25 22.99 -28.63
C LEU A 386 44.77 23.45 -28.61
N THR A 387 44.43 24.53 -29.32
CA THR A 387 43.05 25.01 -29.46
C THR A 387 42.18 23.96 -30.21
N ILE A 388 42.73 23.34 -31.28
CA ILE A 388 42.03 22.29 -32.01
C ILE A 388 41.84 21.04 -31.13
N LEU A 389 42.85 20.65 -30.34
CA LEU A 389 42.76 19.54 -29.43
C LEU A 389 41.70 19.77 -28.33
N ILE A 390 41.67 21.00 -27.75
CA ILE A 390 40.64 21.37 -26.78
C ILE A 390 39.24 21.34 -27.43
N GLY A 391 39.11 21.96 -28.61
CA GLY A 391 37.86 21.98 -29.34
C GLY A 391 37.36 20.58 -29.73
N PHE A 392 38.28 19.72 -30.17
CA PHE A 392 37.97 18.32 -30.49
C PHE A 392 37.58 17.53 -29.25
N SER A 393 38.33 17.69 -28.15
CA SER A 393 38.06 16.97 -26.88
C SER A 393 36.76 17.43 -26.24
N THR A 394 36.45 18.73 -26.25
CA THR A 394 35.17 19.26 -25.76
C THR A 394 33.98 18.84 -26.63
N THR A 395 34.12 18.93 -27.96
CA THR A 395 33.08 18.50 -28.89
C THR A 395 32.90 16.98 -28.85
N GLY A 396 34.00 16.20 -28.82
CA GLY A 396 33.98 14.76 -28.68
C GLY A 396 33.37 14.32 -27.36
N GLY A 397 33.72 14.97 -26.26
CA GLY A 397 33.11 14.75 -24.95
C GLY A 397 31.62 15.07 -24.97
N TYR A 398 31.24 16.23 -25.49
CA TYR A 398 29.83 16.59 -25.64
C TYR A 398 29.04 15.59 -26.49
N LEU A 399 29.56 15.18 -27.64
CA LEU A 399 28.92 14.19 -28.50
C LEU A 399 28.87 12.79 -27.86
N PHE A 400 29.91 12.42 -27.10
CA PHE A 400 29.95 11.17 -26.38
C PHE A 400 28.89 11.15 -25.26
N PHE A 401 28.77 12.20 -24.48
CA PHE A 401 27.76 12.28 -23.43
C PHE A 401 26.36 12.59 -23.95
N SER A 402 26.20 13.34 -25.04
CA SER A 402 24.89 13.68 -25.60
C SER A 402 24.37 12.60 -26.58
N ARG A 403 25.25 11.94 -27.35
CA ARG A 403 24.90 10.89 -28.30
C ARG A 403 25.32 9.48 -27.86
N GLY A 404 26.22 9.36 -26.90
CA GLY A 404 26.59 8.09 -26.25
C GLY A 404 25.45 7.43 -25.48
N GLY A 405 24.32 7.83 -25.83
CA GLY A 405 22.90 7.51 -25.85
C GLY A 405 22.39 6.39 -24.98
N ASN A 406 23.15 5.84 -24.06
CA ASN A 406 22.69 4.77 -23.18
C ASN A 406 22.66 5.15 -21.69
N ILE A 407 22.92 6.44 -21.35
CA ILE A 407 22.64 6.90 -19.99
C ILE A 407 21.15 7.22 -19.94
N PRO A 408 20.32 6.41 -19.27
CA PRO A 408 18.91 6.72 -19.13
C PRO A 408 18.73 8.00 -18.32
N ASP A 409 17.71 8.79 -18.59
CA ASP A 409 17.36 9.96 -17.80
C ASP A 409 17.05 9.61 -16.36
N GLY A 410 16.71 8.35 -16.10
CA GLY A 410 16.51 7.79 -14.77
C GLY A 410 16.40 6.27 -14.79
N VAL A 411 16.46 5.68 -13.62
CA VAL A 411 16.31 4.24 -13.39
C VAL A 411 15.24 4.01 -12.34
N LEU A 412 14.27 3.17 -12.68
CA LEU A 412 13.28 2.66 -11.76
C LEU A 412 13.63 1.22 -11.40
N LEU A 413 14.00 0.98 -10.16
CA LEU A 413 14.27 -0.36 -9.64
C LEU A 413 13.16 -0.76 -8.69
N THR A 414 12.49 -1.88 -8.99
CA THR A 414 11.47 -2.46 -8.12
C THR A 414 11.93 -3.83 -7.65
N SER A 415 11.88 -4.04 -6.34
CA SER A 415 12.15 -5.33 -5.72
C SER A 415 10.96 -5.74 -4.88
N THR A 416 10.31 -6.83 -5.26
CA THR A 416 9.08 -7.32 -4.62
C THR A 416 9.30 -8.71 -4.04
N VAL A 417 8.84 -8.92 -2.82
CA VAL A 417 8.68 -10.27 -2.25
C VAL A 417 7.20 -10.58 -2.16
N LEU A 418 6.81 -11.69 -2.77
CA LEU A 418 5.48 -12.26 -2.70
C LEU A 418 5.51 -13.38 -1.66
N GLU A 419 4.88 -13.17 -0.52
CA GLU A 419 4.73 -14.19 0.51
C GLU A 419 3.38 -14.89 0.40
N SER A 420 3.39 -16.21 0.27
CA SER A 420 2.16 -17.01 0.27
C SER A 420 1.44 -16.87 1.60
N VAL A 421 0.15 -16.54 1.54
CA VAL A 421 -0.69 -16.39 2.74
C VAL A 421 -1.61 -17.61 2.88
N ALA A 422 -2.70 -17.64 2.13
CA ALA A 422 -3.66 -18.73 2.10
C ALA A 422 -4.44 -18.68 0.78
N ASP A 423 -5.04 -19.80 0.38
CA ASP A 423 -6.01 -19.88 -0.72
C ASP A 423 -5.61 -19.26 -2.06
N GLY A 424 -4.31 -19.22 -2.36
CA GLY A 424 -3.79 -18.63 -3.59
C GLY A 424 -3.74 -17.10 -3.56
N PHE A 425 -3.68 -16.52 -2.36
CA PHE A 425 -3.32 -15.13 -2.13
C PHE A 425 -1.87 -15.00 -1.70
N VAL A 426 -1.27 -13.87 -2.04
CA VAL A 426 0.08 -13.49 -1.60
C VAL A 426 0.06 -12.10 -1.00
N GLU A 427 0.86 -11.89 0.04
CA GLU A 427 1.24 -10.56 0.48
C GLU A 427 2.47 -10.12 -0.27
N ALA A 428 2.36 -9.01 -0.98
CA ALA A 428 3.46 -8.40 -1.67
C ALA A 428 4.04 -7.25 -0.86
N GLN A 429 5.35 -7.28 -0.69
CA GLN A 429 6.12 -6.16 -0.12
C GLN A 429 7.12 -5.72 -1.18
N ALA A 430 7.01 -4.48 -1.63
CA ALA A 430 7.87 -3.94 -2.65
C ALA A 430 8.69 -2.77 -2.11
N ASN A 431 9.99 -2.79 -2.40
CA ASN A 431 10.87 -1.63 -2.31
C ASN A 431 11.07 -1.09 -3.71
N VAL A 432 10.88 0.20 -3.85
CA VAL A 432 10.97 0.91 -5.11
C VAL A 432 11.98 2.03 -4.98
N ALA A 433 12.90 2.10 -5.91
CA ALA A 433 13.84 3.20 -6.00
C ALA A 433 13.74 3.87 -7.37
N LEU A 434 13.55 5.16 -7.35
CA LEU A 434 13.67 6.01 -8.54
C LEU A 434 14.97 6.81 -8.42
N PHE A 435 15.88 6.60 -9.35
CA PHE A 435 17.15 7.33 -9.47
C PHE A 435 17.07 8.25 -10.68
N SER A 436 17.54 9.49 -10.55
CA SER A 436 17.57 10.47 -11.62
C SER A 436 18.99 10.91 -11.94
N THR A 437 19.29 11.03 -13.23
CA THR A 437 20.54 11.63 -13.73
C THR A 437 20.36 13.09 -14.14
N GLN A 438 19.14 13.62 -14.05
CA GLN A 438 18.81 14.97 -14.50
C GLN A 438 17.90 15.69 -13.49
N ILE A 439 17.90 17.03 -13.57
CA ILE A 439 16.94 17.86 -12.81
C ILE A 439 15.60 17.79 -13.53
N ARG A 440 14.65 17.06 -12.97
CA ARG A 440 13.34 16.86 -13.61
C ARG A 440 12.26 16.48 -12.59
N GLN A 441 11.01 16.74 -12.97
CA GLN A 441 9.83 16.22 -12.29
C GLN A 441 9.40 14.92 -12.93
N TYR A 442 9.31 13.85 -12.14
CA TYR A 442 8.82 12.54 -12.56
C TYR A 442 7.40 12.31 -12.06
N ASN A 443 6.57 11.69 -12.91
CA ASN A 443 5.23 11.25 -12.55
C ASN A 443 5.26 9.74 -12.36
N LEU A 444 5.35 9.31 -11.10
CA LEU A 444 5.28 7.92 -10.72
C LEU A 444 3.82 7.52 -10.60
N GLN A 445 3.39 6.53 -11.37
CA GLN A 445 2.04 6.00 -11.33
C GLN A 445 2.03 4.66 -10.61
N VAL A 446 0.99 4.45 -9.81
CA VAL A 446 0.78 3.25 -9.02
C VAL A 446 -0.53 2.63 -9.45
N GLU A 447 -0.51 1.34 -9.79
CA GLU A 447 -1.71 0.60 -10.14
C GLU A 447 -2.67 0.53 -8.95
N ARG A 448 -3.94 0.45 -9.25
CA ARG A 448 -4.98 0.23 -8.25
C ARG A 448 -4.72 -1.08 -7.49
N GLY A 449 -4.97 -1.06 -6.18
CA GLY A 449 -4.78 -2.21 -5.31
C GLY A 449 -3.49 -2.16 -4.48
N TRP A 450 -2.57 -1.23 -4.75
CA TRP A 450 -1.44 -0.98 -3.85
C TRP A 450 -1.93 -0.24 -2.61
N ILE A 451 -1.86 -0.90 -1.48
CA ILE A 451 -2.51 -0.44 -0.25
C ILE A 451 -1.69 0.62 0.47
N ASP A 452 -0.37 0.47 0.47
CA ASP A 452 0.52 1.33 1.24
C ASP A 452 1.77 1.67 0.43
N LEU A 453 1.79 2.84 -0.19
CA LEU A 453 2.98 3.40 -0.80
C LEU A 453 3.47 4.57 0.05
N THR A 454 4.38 4.29 0.97
CA THR A 454 4.95 5.29 1.85
C THR A 454 6.30 5.74 1.32
N PRO A 455 6.48 7.03 1.01
CA PRO A 455 7.80 7.56 0.65
C PRO A 455 8.79 7.38 1.79
N VAL A 456 9.97 6.87 1.48
CA VAL A 456 11.09 6.77 2.42
C VAL A 456 12.15 7.78 1.99
N TYR A 457 12.48 8.71 2.86
CA TYR A 457 13.53 9.67 2.58
C TYR A 457 14.90 9.14 2.98
N SER A 458 15.84 9.19 2.03
CA SER A 458 17.25 9.04 2.34
C SER A 458 17.80 10.37 2.88
N ARG A 459 18.64 10.30 3.92
CA ARG A 459 19.36 11.45 4.46
C ARG A 459 20.42 11.94 3.46
N SER A 460 20.06 12.69 2.44
CA SER A 460 21.07 13.51 1.76
C SER A 460 21.26 14.79 2.56
N ARG A 461 22.48 14.98 3.07
CA ARG A 461 22.90 16.17 3.83
C ARG A 461 22.56 17.45 3.07
N GLY A 462 21.76 18.33 3.67
CA GLY A 462 21.65 19.73 3.25
C GLY A 462 20.60 20.06 2.19
N GLN A 463 19.64 19.19 1.89
CA GLN A 463 18.59 19.48 0.90
C GLN A 463 17.41 20.21 1.53
N ARG A 464 16.98 21.31 0.90
CA ARG A 464 15.65 21.88 1.09
C ARG A 464 14.62 20.82 0.79
N GLU A 465 13.62 20.70 1.68
CA GLU A 465 12.48 19.78 1.55
C GLU A 465 11.74 20.06 0.24
N GLU A 466 11.99 19.25 -0.77
CA GLU A 466 11.18 19.27 -1.98
C GLU A 466 9.87 18.53 -1.70
N SER A 467 8.76 19.22 -1.94
CA SER A 467 7.42 18.71 -1.63
C SER A 467 7.02 17.58 -2.58
N ILE A 468 6.67 16.43 -2.03
CA ILE A 468 6.03 15.36 -2.80
C ILE A 468 4.55 15.67 -2.93
N ILE A 469 4.04 15.63 -4.17
CA ILE A 469 2.62 15.85 -4.44
C ILE A 469 2.00 14.52 -4.86
N VAL A 470 0.93 14.15 -4.20
CA VAL A 470 0.12 12.96 -4.52
C VAL A 470 -1.17 13.44 -5.19
N LEU A 471 -1.35 13.08 -6.45
CA LEU A 471 -2.57 13.33 -7.18
C LEU A 471 -3.53 12.16 -6.95
N GLN A 472 -4.67 12.43 -6.33
CA GLN A 472 -5.73 11.44 -6.10
C GLN A 472 -6.93 11.78 -6.97
N ASP A 473 -7.34 10.88 -7.85
CA ASP A 473 -8.47 11.07 -8.77
C ASP A 473 -9.81 10.51 -8.23
N GLY A 474 -9.78 9.88 -7.06
CA GLY A 474 -10.95 9.24 -6.45
C GLY A 474 -11.20 7.80 -6.93
N SER A 475 -10.42 7.28 -7.88
CA SER A 475 -10.52 5.89 -8.36
C SER A 475 -9.75 4.89 -7.52
N GLY A 476 -8.98 5.37 -6.52
CA GLY A 476 -8.03 4.59 -5.74
C GLY A 476 -6.62 4.55 -6.36
N ALA A 477 -6.45 4.97 -7.61
CA ALA A 477 -5.14 5.16 -8.20
C ALA A 477 -4.47 6.42 -7.64
N SER A 478 -3.15 6.39 -7.54
CA SER A 478 -2.36 7.53 -7.09
C SER A 478 -1.21 7.80 -8.05
N ARG A 479 -0.97 9.08 -8.32
CA ARG A 479 0.18 9.55 -9.07
C ARG A 479 1.03 10.40 -8.15
N PHE A 480 2.32 10.11 -8.10
CA PHE A 480 3.27 10.86 -7.30
C PHE A 480 4.06 11.78 -8.21
N GLN A 481 3.98 13.08 -7.98
CA GLN A 481 4.84 14.06 -8.64
C GLN A 481 6.08 14.25 -7.77
N LEU A 482 7.21 13.85 -8.33
CA LEU A 482 8.49 13.77 -7.65
C LEU A 482 9.46 14.73 -8.32
N PRO A 483 9.69 15.93 -7.76
CA PRO A 483 10.80 16.77 -8.21
C PRO A 483 12.09 16.09 -7.79
N MET A 484 12.98 15.85 -8.75
CA MET A 484 14.27 15.22 -8.51
C MET A 484 15.40 16.07 -9.07
N ARG A 485 16.52 16.03 -8.38
CA ARG A 485 17.76 16.65 -8.80
C ARG A 485 18.63 15.67 -9.56
N GLU A 486 19.64 16.20 -10.15
CA GLU A 486 20.70 15.43 -10.78
C GLU A 486 21.39 14.53 -9.75
N TRP A 487 21.54 13.23 -10.06
CA TRP A 487 22.12 12.20 -9.22
C TRP A 487 21.41 11.98 -7.89
N ASP A 488 20.11 12.32 -7.83
CA ASP A 488 19.25 12.08 -6.67
C ASP A 488 18.48 10.77 -6.80
N TYR A 489 18.06 10.22 -5.66
CA TYR A 489 17.18 9.05 -5.62
C TYR A 489 16.08 9.20 -4.57
N ARG A 490 14.94 8.54 -4.83
CA ARG A 490 13.82 8.45 -3.91
C ARG A 490 13.47 7.00 -3.68
N LEU A 491 13.22 6.65 -2.44
CA LEU A 491 12.80 5.31 -2.03
C LEU A 491 11.34 5.32 -1.61
N PHE A 492 10.63 4.27 -2.00
CA PHE A 492 9.24 4.04 -1.63
C PHE A 492 9.09 2.60 -1.16
N LYS A 493 8.15 2.39 -0.25
CA LYS A 493 7.70 1.05 0.16
C LYS A 493 6.25 0.88 -0.20
N ALA A 494 5.90 -0.28 -0.75
CA ALA A 494 4.52 -0.65 -1.02
C ALA A 494 4.23 -2.01 -0.39
N ARG A 495 3.01 -2.17 0.08
CA ARG A 495 2.48 -3.42 0.58
C ARG A 495 1.08 -3.60 0.02
N PHE A 496 0.77 -4.78 -0.47
CA PHE A 496 -0.56 -5.12 -0.97
C PHE A 496 -0.80 -6.62 -0.85
N VAL A 497 -2.05 -7.04 -0.93
CA VAL A 497 -2.43 -8.45 -0.99
C VAL A 497 -3.15 -8.67 -2.31
N GLU A 498 -2.69 -9.67 -3.07
CA GLU A 498 -3.29 -9.98 -4.37
C GLU A 498 -3.50 -11.49 -4.53
N ARG A 499 -4.38 -11.83 -5.46
CA ARG A 499 -4.59 -13.22 -5.85
C ARG A 499 -3.46 -13.65 -6.77
N PHE A 500 -2.70 -14.63 -6.31
CA PHE A 500 -1.65 -15.26 -7.09
C PHE A 500 -1.80 -16.78 -6.94
N PRO A 501 -2.39 -17.46 -7.93
CA PRO A 501 -2.79 -18.86 -7.80
C PRO A 501 -1.60 -19.81 -7.92
N LEU A 502 -0.59 -19.62 -7.11
CA LEU A 502 0.48 -20.56 -6.84
C LEU A 502 0.33 -21.06 -5.41
N ARG A 503 0.12 -22.35 -5.25
CA ARG A 503 -0.01 -22.99 -3.94
C ARG A 503 1.20 -23.87 -3.69
N VAL A 504 1.81 -23.70 -2.54
CA VAL A 504 2.86 -24.54 -2.02
C VAL A 504 2.38 -25.05 -0.66
N GLU A 505 2.11 -26.36 -0.58
CA GLU A 505 1.62 -27.00 0.64
C GLU A 505 2.72 -27.92 1.18
N PHE A 506 2.88 -27.93 2.48
CA PHE A 506 3.86 -28.72 3.20
C PHE A 506 3.13 -29.67 4.15
N GLU A 507 3.33 -30.96 3.98
CA GLU A 507 2.74 -32.00 4.83
C GLU A 507 3.84 -32.86 5.46
N PRO A 508 4.06 -32.75 6.77
CA PRO A 508 4.99 -33.63 7.47
C PRO A 508 4.47 -35.06 7.49
N GLN A 509 5.27 -36.03 7.06
CA GLN A 509 4.95 -37.46 7.08
C GLN A 509 6.11 -38.24 7.72
N GLY A 510 6.12 -38.33 9.04
CA GLY A 510 7.21 -38.99 9.79
C GLY A 510 8.55 -38.30 9.57
N ASP A 511 9.52 -39.01 8.98
CA ASP A 511 10.86 -38.52 8.67
C ASP A 511 10.97 -37.75 7.33
N LYS A 512 9.85 -37.59 6.63
CA LYS A 512 9.77 -36.92 5.32
C LYS A 512 8.81 -35.76 5.35
N LEU A 513 9.13 -34.75 4.57
CA LEU A 513 8.26 -33.63 4.25
C LEU A 513 7.73 -33.82 2.84
N LEU A 514 6.43 -33.95 2.70
CA LEU A 514 5.78 -33.94 1.40
C LEU A 514 5.50 -32.50 0.98
N VAL A 515 6.07 -32.08 -0.14
CA VAL A 515 5.89 -30.74 -0.71
C VAL A 515 5.06 -30.86 -1.97
N LYS A 516 3.91 -30.20 -1.98
CA LYS A 516 3.01 -30.11 -3.12
C LYS A 516 3.09 -28.71 -3.72
N VAL A 517 3.44 -28.63 -4.99
CA VAL A 517 3.47 -27.37 -5.73
C VAL A 517 2.44 -27.43 -6.84
N ASN A 518 1.60 -26.39 -6.91
CA ASN A 518 0.59 -26.23 -7.94
C ASN A 518 0.62 -24.78 -8.45
N ASN A 519 1.33 -24.59 -9.57
CA ASN A 519 1.49 -23.27 -10.20
C ASN A 519 0.39 -23.05 -11.26
N GLN A 520 -0.75 -22.54 -10.83
CA GLN A 520 -1.81 -22.10 -11.73
C GLN A 520 -1.71 -20.60 -12.08
N SER A 521 -0.62 -19.94 -11.68
CA SER A 521 -0.39 -18.54 -12.07
C SER A 521 0.00 -18.41 -13.53
N SER A 522 -0.05 -17.19 -14.05
CA SER A 522 0.40 -16.87 -15.42
C SER A 522 1.93 -16.76 -15.54
N LYS A 523 2.68 -17.00 -14.45
CA LYS A 523 4.12 -16.74 -14.36
C LYS A 523 4.92 -18.01 -14.14
N ASP A 524 6.11 -18.04 -14.73
CA ASP A 524 7.11 -19.04 -14.48
C ASP A 524 7.99 -18.60 -13.29
N LEU A 525 8.38 -19.56 -12.43
CA LEU A 525 9.42 -19.35 -11.43
C LEU A 525 10.72 -20.00 -11.89
N THR A 526 11.81 -19.32 -11.65
CA THR A 526 13.18 -19.81 -11.95
C THR A 526 14.00 -19.88 -10.68
N ASP A 527 15.04 -20.69 -10.69
CA ASP A 527 15.96 -20.87 -9.57
C ASP A 527 15.23 -21.18 -8.24
N CYS A 528 14.28 -22.13 -8.28
CA CYS A 528 13.52 -22.49 -7.09
C CYS A 528 14.31 -23.37 -6.14
N TRP A 529 14.17 -23.09 -4.86
CA TRP A 529 14.81 -23.80 -3.76
C TRP A 529 13.85 -24.15 -2.65
N LEU A 530 14.12 -25.25 -1.99
CA LEU A 530 13.49 -25.67 -0.74
C LEU A 530 14.52 -25.74 0.37
N PHE A 531 14.25 -25.04 1.45
CA PHE A 531 15.00 -25.12 2.70
C PHE A 531 14.20 -25.88 3.74
N VAL A 532 14.82 -26.87 4.33
CA VAL A 532 14.33 -27.57 5.51
C VAL A 532 15.42 -27.47 6.58
N PRO A 533 15.12 -27.65 7.88
CA PRO A 533 16.15 -27.59 8.92
C PRO A 533 17.38 -28.45 8.58
N GLY A 534 18.55 -27.82 8.57
CA GLY A 534 19.84 -28.46 8.27
C GLY A 534 20.10 -28.87 6.81
N ARG A 535 19.18 -28.65 5.86
CA ARG A 535 19.33 -29.07 4.45
C ARG A 535 18.75 -28.08 3.46
N ARG A 536 19.27 -28.07 2.24
CA ARG A 536 18.76 -27.29 1.11
C ARG A 536 18.66 -28.17 -0.14
N PHE A 537 17.61 -27.95 -0.94
CA PHE A 537 17.35 -28.70 -2.17
C PHE A 537 17.11 -27.72 -3.31
N ALA A 538 17.90 -27.83 -4.38
CA ALA A 538 17.63 -27.13 -5.63
C ALA A 538 16.48 -27.84 -6.36
N LEU A 539 15.42 -27.11 -6.65
CA LEU A 539 14.24 -27.65 -7.34
C LEU A 539 14.26 -27.36 -8.84
N GLY A 540 15.11 -26.40 -9.26
CA GLY A 540 15.13 -25.88 -10.63
C GLY A 540 13.96 -24.95 -10.91
N ASP A 541 13.51 -24.93 -12.15
CA ASP A 541 12.41 -24.06 -12.58
C ASP A 541 11.03 -24.69 -12.32
N VAL A 542 10.06 -23.86 -12.00
CA VAL A 542 8.64 -24.24 -11.82
C VAL A 542 7.80 -23.44 -12.83
N PRO A 543 7.61 -23.95 -14.06
CA PRO A 543 6.84 -23.27 -15.09
C PRO A 543 5.35 -23.13 -14.69
N ARG A 544 4.65 -22.21 -15.34
CA ARG A 544 3.20 -22.12 -15.26
C ARG A 544 2.53 -23.43 -15.64
N GLY A 545 1.44 -23.78 -15.00
CA GLY A 545 0.72 -25.02 -15.19
C GLY A 545 1.37 -26.24 -14.55
N THR A 546 2.53 -26.09 -13.90
CA THR A 546 3.22 -27.20 -13.24
C THR A 546 2.48 -27.63 -11.99
N ARG A 547 2.29 -28.96 -11.87
CA ARG A 547 1.79 -29.59 -10.64
C ARG A 547 2.66 -30.81 -10.33
N TRP A 548 3.23 -30.83 -9.13
CA TRP A 548 3.98 -31.98 -8.66
C TRP A 548 3.91 -32.11 -7.14
N THR A 549 4.22 -33.34 -6.69
CA THR A 549 4.33 -33.70 -5.28
C THR A 549 5.63 -34.47 -5.11
N LYS A 550 6.50 -34.03 -4.22
CA LYS A 550 7.80 -34.66 -3.93
C LYS A 550 8.03 -34.76 -2.43
N GLY A 551 8.62 -35.88 -2.00
CA GLY A 551 9.02 -36.10 -0.61
C GLY A 551 10.49 -35.69 -0.41
N PHE A 552 10.75 -34.93 0.65
CA PHE A 552 12.11 -34.52 1.06
C PHE A 552 12.38 -35.05 2.46
N PRO A 553 13.60 -35.53 2.75
CA PRO A 553 13.91 -36.00 4.09
C PRO A 553 13.99 -34.83 5.07
N LEU A 554 13.27 -34.93 6.18
CA LEU A 554 13.49 -34.10 7.36
C LEU A 554 14.73 -34.66 8.09
N ALA A 555 15.61 -33.80 8.60
CA ALA A 555 16.70 -34.28 9.42
C ALA A 555 16.12 -34.95 10.68
N PRO A 556 16.65 -36.14 11.10
CA PRO A 556 16.19 -36.74 12.35
C PRO A 556 16.44 -35.79 13.52
N ALA A 557 15.45 -35.66 14.39
CA ALA A 557 15.51 -34.84 15.61
C ALA A 557 16.63 -35.30 16.60
N ASN A 558 17.19 -36.49 16.38
CA ASN A 558 18.23 -37.07 17.21
C ASN A 558 19.62 -36.80 16.61
N ARG A 559 20.21 -35.65 16.87
CA ARG A 559 21.65 -35.48 16.96
C ARG A 559 22.05 -35.51 18.43
N PRO A 560 23.18 -36.20 18.75
CA PRO A 560 23.69 -36.20 20.12
C PRO A 560 23.96 -34.76 20.60
N GLU A 561 23.65 -34.51 21.86
CA GLU A 561 23.79 -33.23 22.57
C GLU A 561 25.23 -32.68 22.66
N ASP A 562 26.23 -33.30 22.01
CA ASP A 562 27.65 -33.05 22.22
C ASP A 562 28.26 -31.97 21.32
N SER A 563 27.48 -31.07 20.74
CA SER A 563 28.06 -29.91 20.03
C SER A 563 27.46 -28.61 20.51
N PRO A 564 27.89 -28.07 21.66
CA PRO A 564 27.48 -26.74 22.06
C PRO A 564 28.11 -25.69 21.12
N GLY A 565 27.31 -25.02 20.29
CA GLY A 565 27.73 -23.81 19.61
C GLY A 565 27.51 -23.68 18.11
N ARG A 566 26.98 -24.68 17.41
CA ARG A 566 26.47 -24.44 16.05
C ARG A 566 24.97 -24.61 16.01
N SER A 567 24.27 -23.50 16.14
CA SER A 567 22.85 -23.44 15.85
C SER A 567 22.63 -23.99 14.41
N ASP A 568 21.71 -24.96 14.25
CA ASP A 568 21.28 -25.50 12.96
C ASP A 568 20.49 -24.46 12.15
N THR A 569 20.95 -23.23 12.16
CA THR A 569 20.39 -22.10 11.42
C THR A 569 20.55 -22.38 9.94
N ILE A 570 19.45 -22.28 9.20
CA ILE A 570 19.47 -22.32 7.75
C ILE A 570 20.38 -21.21 7.26
N SER A 571 21.57 -21.57 6.73
CA SER A 571 22.49 -20.58 6.20
C SER A 571 22.09 -20.24 4.76
N PHE A 572 21.37 -19.14 4.60
CA PHE A 572 21.14 -18.56 3.28
C PHE A 572 22.40 -17.86 2.73
N ARG A 573 23.44 -17.68 3.56
CA ARG A 573 24.64 -16.91 3.21
C ARG A 573 25.45 -17.53 2.08
N ASP A 574 25.40 -18.85 1.96
CA ASP A 574 26.17 -19.58 0.95
C ASP A 574 25.47 -19.69 -0.40
N LEU A 575 24.24 -19.16 -0.50
CA LEU A 575 23.52 -19.13 -1.75
C LEU A 575 23.89 -17.86 -2.51
N SER A 576 24.36 -17.99 -3.73
CA SER A 576 24.64 -16.85 -4.62
C SER A 576 23.94 -17.01 -5.96
N PHE A 577 23.48 -15.90 -6.50
CA PHE A 577 22.83 -15.85 -7.80
C PHE A 577 23.77 -15.25 -8.84
N LYS A 578 23.59 -15.65 -10.10
CA LYS A 578 24.39 -15.14 -11.23
C LYS A 578 24.24 -13.63 -11.40
N ASP A 579 23.02 -13.13 -11.19
CA ASP A 579 22.74 -11.69 -11.19
C ASP A 579 23.06 -11.13 -9.80
N ARG A 580 24.07 -10.25 -9.74
CA ARG A 580 24.49 -9.59 -8.50
C ARG A 580 23.35 -8.82 -7.83
N THR A 581 22.43 -8.25 -8.62
CA THR A 581 21.28 -7.53 -8.08
C THR A 581 20.32 -8.49 -7.39
N GLN A 582 20.03 -9.64 -8.00
CA GLN A 582 19.23 -10.69 -7.38
C GLN A 582 19.88 -11.18 -6.08
N ASP A 583 21.20 -11.37 -6.09
CA ASP A 583 21.97 -11.82 -4.93
C ASP A 583 21.81 -10.86 -3.75
N VAL A 584 22.06 -9.57 -3.97
CA VAL A 584 21.90 -8.53 -2.93
C VAL A 584 20.45 -8.44 -2.45
N LEU A 585 19.47 -8.47 -3.36
CA LEU A 585 18.05 -8.38 -3.03
C LEU A 585 17.57 -9.60 -2.24
N PHE A 586 18.06 -10.79 -2.61
CA PHE A 586 17.76 -12.03 -1.89
C PHE A 586 18.24 -11.93 -0.44
N HIS A 587 19.53 -11.62 -0.25
CA HIS A 587 20.09 -11.51 1.10
C HIS A 587 19.40 -10.43 1.93
N SER A 588 19.06 -9.28 1.34
CA SER A 588 18.32 -8.22 2.04
C SER A 588 16.91 -8.63 2.45
N SER A 589 16.27 -9.55 1.74
CA SER A 589 14.91 -10.02 2.03
C SER A 589 14.85 -11.04 3.16
N PHE A 590 15.95 -11.70 3.47
CA PHE A 590 16.03 -12.75 4.49
C PHE A 590 16.78 -12.33 5.76
N PHE A 591 17.65 -11.32 5.69
CA PHE A 591 18.47 -10.89 6.83
C PHE A 591 18.01 -9.54 7.39
N SER A 592 17.86 -9.45 8.69
CA SER A 592 17.64 -8.20 9.40
C SER A 592 18.97 -7.62 9.89
N ARG A 593 19.08 -6.27 9.90
CA ARG A 593 20.28 -5.52 10.28
C ARG A 593 20.68 -5.64 11.77
N ASP A 594 19.78 -6.05 12.63
CA ASP A 594 19.99 -6.05 14.09
C ASP A 594 20.91 -7.16 14.60
N GLY A 595 21.80 -7.71 13.75
CA GLY A 595 22.82 -8.69 14.15
C GLY A 595 22.26 -9.95 14.80
N GLY A 596 20.95 -10.00 14.95
CA GLY A 596 20.23 -11.16 15.41
C GLY A 596 20.24 -12.19 14.30
N SER A 597 20.77 -13.36 14.64
CA SER A 597 20.60 -14.63 13.95
C SER A 597 19.35 -14.63 13.06
N GLU A 598 19.48 -15.25 11.91
CA GLU A 598 18.41 -15.68 11.04
C GLU A 598 17.11 -15.87 11.85
N ARG A 599 16.15 -14.95 11.71
CA ARG A 599 14.88 -14.98 12.50
C ARG A 599 14.03 -16.24 12.27
N TRP A 600 14.50 -17.12 11.42
CA TRP A 600 13.93 -18.42 11.08
C TRP A 600 14.69 -19.57 11.74
N GLY A 601 15.31 -19.32 12.93
CA GLY A 601 16.11 -20.32 13.62
C GLY A 601 15.49 -21.70 13.51
N GLY A 602 16.15 -22.63 12.84
CA GLY A 602 15.95 -24.09 12.74
C GLY A 602 14.52 -24.67 12.62
N SER A 603 13.50 -23.86 12.74
CA SER A 603 12.10 -24.27 12.96
C SER A 603 11.13 -23.92 11.82
N ALA A 604 11.61 -23.61 10.64
CA ALA A 604 10.72 -23.34 9.50
C ALA A 604 11.19 -24.04 8.22
N VAL A 605 10.21 -24.39 7.38
CA VAL A 605 10.43 -24.81 5.99
C VAL A 605 10.16 -23.62 5.09
N VAL A 606 11.08 -23.35 4.15
CA VAL A 606 10.96 -22.22 3.23
C VAL A 606 11.12 -22.69 1.80
N PHE A 607 10.11 -22.45 0.98
CA PHE A 607 10.18 -22.55 -0.47
C PHE A 607 10.33 -21.14 -1.05
N PHE A 608 11.21 -20.96 -2.05
CA PHE A 608 11.26 -19.70 -2.80
C PHE A 608 11.69 -19.93 -4.26
N GLY A 609 11.41 -18.92 -5.09
CA GLY A 609 11.83 -18.90 -6.49
C GLY A 609 11.68 -17.49 -7.08
N TRP A 610 12.48 -17.16 -8.08
CA TRP A 610 12.44 -15.90 -8.79
C TRP A 610 11.36 -15.93 -9.89
N MET A 611 10.54 -14.89 -9.97
CA MET A 611 9.55 -14.77 -11.02
C MET A 611 10.19 -14.30 -12.32
N LYS A 612 9.96 -15.05 -13.38
CA LYS A 612 10.36 -14.65 -14.72
C LYS A 612 9.37 -13.64 -15.30
N ASN A 613 9.86 -12.49 -15.77
CA ASN A 613 9.04 -11.42 -16.32
C ASN A 613 7.89 -10.99 -15.37
N PRO A 614 8.20 -10.40 -14.20
CA PRO A 614 7.19 -9.96 -13.25
C PRO A 614 6.29 -8.88 -13.87
N ASP A 615 5.04 -8.81 -13.39
CA ASP A 615 4.13 -7.73 -13.78
C ASP A 615 4.60 -6.42 -13.17
N ARG A 616 4.60 -5.40 -14.00
CA ARG A 616 4.97 -4.06 -13.55
C ARG A 616 3.74 -3.38 -12.93
N ARG A 617 3.77 -3.18 -11.62
CA ARG A 617 2.71 -2.55 -10.84
C ARG A 617 2.91 -1.05 -10.67
N LEU A 618 4.10 -0.58 -11.00
CA LEU A 618 4.52 0.78 -10.82
C LEU A 618 5.34 1.20 -12.04
N TRP A 619 5.05 2.37 -12.59
CA TRP A 619 5.75 2.89 -13.76
C TRP A 619 5.86 4.41 -13.72
N VAL A 620 6.79 4.92 -14.46
CA VAL A 620 6.95 6.35 -14.72
C VAL A 620 6.61 6.60 -16.18
N ASP A 621 5.79 7.60 -16.46
CA ASP A 621 5.40 8.00 -17.83
C ASP A 621 6.55 8.72 -18.54
N ASP A 622 7.69 8.04 -18.70
CA ASP A 622 8.80 8.53 -19.48
C ASP A 622 9.55 7.36 -20.13
N PRO A 623 9.55 7.26 -21.46
CA PRO A 623 10.20 6.17 -22.18
C PRO A 623 11.72 6.13 -22.01
N ARG A 624 12.34 7.22 -21.51
CA ARG A 624 13.77 7.31 -21.26
C ARG A 624 14.19 6.79 -19.89
N ILE A 625 13.22 6.33 -19.08
CA ILE A 625 13.49 5.67 -17.81
C ILE A 625 13.66 4.18 -18.05
N ARG A 626 14.80 3.66 -17.63
CA ARG A 626 15.04 2.22 -17.61
C ARG A 626 14.41 1.64 -16.36
N ALA A 627 13.46 0.73 -16.52
CA ALA A 627 12.85 0.02 -15.42
C ALA A 627 13.39 -1.41 -15.31
N SER A 628 13.67 -1.83 -14.08
CA SER A 628 14.10 -3.18 -13.72
C SER A 628 13.25 -3.68 -12.56
N ASP A 629 12.58 -4.81 -12.77
CA ASP A 629 11.65 -5.39 -11.80
C ASP A 629 12.15 -6.77 -11.39
N TYR A 630 12.35 -6.99 -10.09
CA TYR A 630 12.73 -8.25 -9.48
C TYR A 630 11.65 -8.70 -8.52
N THR A 631 11.14 -9.91 -8.70
CA THR A 631 10.10 -10.45 -7.82
C THR A 631 10.50 -11.85 -7.35
N LEU A 632 10.55 -12.01 -6.03
CA LEU A 632 10.81 -13.26 -5.34
C LEU A 632 9.49 -13.77 -4.74
N PHE A 633 9.09 -14.98 -5.10
CA PHE A 633 8.00 -15.70 -4.41
C PHE A 633 8.59 -16.53 -3.27
N ARG A 634 7.92 -16.53 -2.12
CA ARG A 634 8.26 -17.42 -0.99
C ARG A 634 7.00 -17.98 -0.32
N ALA A 635 7.11 -19.21 0.15
CA ALA A 635 6.12 -19.85 1.02
C ALA A 635 6.85 -20.39 2.26
N ILE A 636 6.29 -20.16 3.43
CA ILE A 636 6.92 -20.48 4.70
C ILE A 636 5.95 -21.29 5.53
N MET A 637 6.44 -22.39 6.12
CA MET A 637 5.72 -23.18 7.10
C MET A 637 6.56 -23.20 8.40
N PRO A 638 6.08 -22.61 9.49
CA PRO A 638 6.72 -22.80 10.79
C PRO A 638 6.58 -24.27 11.18
N LEU A 639 7.66 -24.88 11.63
CA LEU A 639 7.59 -26.17 12.31
C LEU A 639 7.29 -25.88 13.79
N ALA A 640 6.25 -26.50 14.35
CA ALA A 640 5.98 -26.39 15.76
C ALA A 640 7.23 -26.80 16.54
N GLY A 641 7.73 -25.90 17.40
CA GLY A 641 8.75 -26.27 18.39
C GLY A 641 8.16 -27.34 19.30
N PRO A 642 9.00 -28.13 20.02
CA PRO A 642 8.47 -28.99 21.07
C PRO A 642 7.63 -28.12 21.99
N GLU A 643 6.38 -28.49 22.19
CA GLU A 643 5.51 -27.88 23.20
C GLU A 643 6.30 -27.87 24.51
N ASP A 644 6.57 -26.69 25.06
CA ASP A 644 7.00 -26.57 26.43
C ASP A 644 5.83 -27.06 27.31
N ASP A 645 5.81 -28.37 27.56
CA ASP A 645 5.04 -28.99 28.64
C ASP A 645 5.58 -28.48 29.98
N THR A 646 5.17 -27.26 30.38
CA THR A 646 5.28 -26.79 31.76
C THR A 646 3.97 -26.21 32.24
#